data_be70297e83d57423788f0946df105267
#
_entry.id   be70297e83d57423788f0946df105267
#
_cell.length_a   1.000
_cell.length_b   1.000
_cell.length_c   1.000
_cell.angle_alpha   90.00
_cell.angle_beta   90.00
_cell.angle_gamma   90.00
#
_symmetry.space_group_name_H-M   'P 1'
#
loop_
_entity.id
_entity.type
_entity.pdbx_description
1 polymer ?
#
loop_
_entity_poly.entity_id
_entity_poly.type
_entity_poly.pdbx_seq_one_letter_code
_entity_poly.pdbx_strand_id
1 'polypeptide(L)'
;MQRITRLIALASLLLSIAFCPLLAQEKTSLRGVVRDGGSNNGIGGVLVTLQSSNQQTTTESDGSFAFYNIKAGEETLLFSSPLHTTVELNITITPNRLNEVGPIVMIQNKINDNAQFAGIVDNIDLDQIDDEGAGQSANTMVIFTNDVYLQKAGFQFSQFRHRNRGYDNTYEQRYINGINFNEGVRGVFNYSSIGALNDMTRNGNRINYMGASPFSFGDIGGSENINMRPANYTRGGKATLSGTNRNYYARAILSYNTGLMDNGWALSAAIGGRYAHEGAIEGVFYKNISYMLGAEKVWDRGKHRLSVITFGSPVERGQQGSSVEEALKLVCNNTYNPNWGWQNGKKRNARVVKSWDPTLIISHIWKPNYETTLTTGIGAHYNRYGRSSLNWYNGADPRPDYYRYLPSYFKGAPEVQEYYAHQWRTLEISQINWDRLYMANHLNNMTGDGSAIYMVEERRSDLAEIAFNTTLNTQLSKEIALSAGLEFKYSQSKQFKTVDDLLGAKYLLDNDKYAERDFAGNDQVVQNDLNKPGRRVWEGDVFGYDYRYHIYNAALWAQNEHKYYKWDIYYGAKLALNTIQREGMMRNGRYPDNSYGKGKLHAFINFDAKVGAVYKFNGRHFLTLNAQYLNRPQLERQMYVSPDISDIVAPTLKSKQIGSVDINYIFSTPKVKGRLSAFYTGFWDDMKKVAYYDDTQRTFVLHTLYGVDKVHRGVEVGVEYKPTSSLTFELIGTAAQYYYSNDPMGVMNSTNGKIMNKEEKVYMKNLYLGGVPQVLGTFGVGYFWNYWFFNLNVNGFGYNHIDAAPIRRLASNYTTVTPPGTAGHNAKQYEAFKQYTTQERFKGGVTMDLSIGKILYLKNRDRINFNFSITNLLNNKEIRTGGFEQGRINLDHPERFTNKHYYMQGINFFLNASYNW
;
A
#
# COMPACT_ATOMS: atom_id res chain seq x y z
N MET A 1 31.66 43.92 -60.19
CA MET A 1 30.22 44.09 -60.43
C MET A 1 29.34 43.05 -59.72
N GLN A 2 29.71 41.77 -59.63
CA GLN A 2 28.84 40.74 -59.01
C GLN A 2 28.63 40.83 -57.50
N ARG A 3 29.42 41.56 -56.73
CA ARG A 3 29.23 41.75 -55.28
C ARG A 3 28.27 42.87 -54.91
N ILE A 4 28.17 43.92 -55.78
CA ILE A 4 27.26 45.02 -55.55
C ILE A 4 25.81 44.63 -55.91
N THR A 5 25.60 43.77 -56.92
CA THR A 5 24.28 43.25 -57.29
C THR A 5 23.66 42.31 -56.24
N ARG A 6 24.48 41.57 -55.49
CA ARG A 6 24.00 40.75 -54.38
C ARG A 6 23.62 41.56 -53.13
N LEU A 7 24.31 42.64 -52.85
CA LEU A 7 23.99 43.56 -51.76
C LEU A 7 22.69 44.38 -52.07
N ILE A 8 22.49 44.77 -53.30
CA ILE A 8 21.26 45.45 -53.72
C ILE A 8 20.05 44.51 -53.74
N ALA A 9 20.23 43.23 -54.14
CA ALA A 9 19.18 42.24 -54.05
C ALA A 9 18.82 41.87 -52.61
N LEU A 10 19.80 41.84 -51.70
CA LEU A 10 19.55 41.62 -50.29
C LEU A 10 18.87 42.81 -49.61
N ALA A 11 19.24 44.04 -49.98
CA ALA A 11 18.61 45.26 -49.49
C ALA A 11 17.20 45.48 -50.04
N SER A 12 16.91 45.09 -51.28
CA SER A 12 15.55 45.13 -51.82
C SER A 12 14.67 44.04 -51.25
N LEU A 13 15.22 42.85 -50.85
CA LEU A 13 14.47 41.81 -50.17
C LEU A 13 14.17 42.21 -48.69
N LEU A 14 15.06 42.91 -48.05
CA LEU A 14 14.84 43.47 -46.70
C LEU A 14 13.88 44.67 -46.69
N LEU A 15 13.87 45.49 -47.77
CA LEU A 15 12.90 46.59 -47.91
C LEU A 15 11.51 46.13 -48.33
N SER A 16 11.37 45.00 -49.03
CA SER A 16 10.04 44.45 -49.37
C SER A 16 9.35 43.77 -48.22
N ILE A 17 10.08 43.39 -47.15
CA ILE A 17 9.53 42.88 -45.90
C ILE A 17 9.05 44.03 -44.98
N ALA A 18 9.52 45.26 -45.18
CA ALA A 18 9.19 46.42 -44.36
C ALA A 18 7.93 47.19 -44.77
N PHE A 19 7.28 46.86 -45.92
CA PHE A 19 6.12 47.56 -46.42
C PHE A 19 5.01 46.62 -46.83
N CYS A 20 4.60 45.73 -45.94
CA CYS A 20 3.28 45.15 -45.99
C CYS A 20 2.43 45.75 -44.84
N PRO A 21 1.58 46.74 -45.06
CA PRO A 21 0.57 47.06 -44.10
C PRO A 21 -0.45 45.93 -44.15
N LEU A 22 -0.24 44.91 -43.31
CA LEU A 22 -1.32 44.03 -42.93
C LEU A 22 -2.37 44.89 -42.21
N LEU A 23 -3.41 45.22 -42.91
CA LEU A 23 -4.70 45.52 -42.34
C LEU A 23 -5.27 44.21 -41.74
N ALA A 24 -4.58 43.70 -40.73
CA ALA A 24 -5.18 42.71 -39.86
C ALA A 24 -6.17 43.44 -38.99
N GLN A 25 -7.44 43.17 -39.16
CA GLN A 25 -8.45 43.39 -38.18
C GLN A 25 -7.89 42.72 -36.89
N GLU A 26 -7.51 43.52 -35.89
CA GLU A 26 -6.90 42.96 -34.64
C GLU A 26 -7.95 42.13 -33.96
N LYS A 27 -7.93 40.82 -34.21
CA LYS A 27 -8.75 39.87 -33.48
C LYS A 27 -8.14 39.73 -32.07
N THR A 28 -9.00 39.73 -31.06
CA THR A 28 -8.60 39.53 -29.68
C THR A 28 -7.79 38.24 -29.54
N SER A 29 -6.54 38.39 -29.11
CA SER A 29 -5.60 37.26 -28.96
C SER A 29 -4.86 37.38 -27.64
N LEU A 30 -4.30 36.25 -27.19
CA LEU A 30 -3.58 36.13 -25.94
C LEU A 30 -2.30 35.37 -26.21
N ARG A 31 -1.19 35.82 -25.68
CA ARG A 31 0.07 35.06 -25.67
C ARG A 31 0.79 35.16 -24.34
N GLY A 32 1.63 34.18 -24.04
CA GLY A 32 2.46 34.17 -22.84
C GLY A 32 3.57 33.10 -22.93
N VAL A 33 4.38 33.03 -21.89
CA VAL A 33 5.47 32.06 -21.77
C VAL A 33 5.39 31.37 -20.42
N VAL A 34 5.45 30.05 -20.39
CA VAL A 34 5.50 29.25 -19.18
C VAL A 34 6.95 28.85 -18.89
N ARG A 35 7.40 29.10 -17.68
CA ARG A 35 8.78 28.82 -17.25
C ARG A 35 8.82 27.94 -16.02
N ASP A 36 9.83 27.10 -15.95
CA ASP A 36 10.13 26.31 -14.76
C ASP A 36 10.73 27.18 -13.65
N GLY A 37 10.14 27.11 -12.46
CA GLY A 37 10.53 27.94 -11.32
C GLY A 37 11.91 27.60 -10.74
N GLY A 38 12.47 26.44 -11.08
CA GLY A 38 13.80 26.01 -10.66
C GLY A 38 14.88 26.39 -11.66
N SER A 39 14.65 26.14 -12.94
CA SER A 39 15.63 26.36 -14.02
C SER A 39 15.45 27.67 -14.78
N ASN A 40 14.28 28.31 -14.65
CA ASN A 40 13.85 29.48 -15.45
C ASN A 40 13.79 29.23 -16.98
N ASN A 41 13.90 27.98 -17.41
CA ASN A 41 13.75 27.60 -18.81
C ASN A 41 12.26 27.51 -19.20
N GLY A 42 11.95 27.67 -20.47
CA GLY A 42 10.61 27.45 -21.00
C GLY A 42 10.19 25.98 -20.80
N ILE A 43 8.93 25.75 -20.47
CA ILE A 43 8.35 24.41 -20.32
C ILE A 43 7.48 24.11 -21.53
N GLY A 44 7.90 23.17 -22.38
CA GLY A 44 7.11 22.68 -23.50
C GLY A 44 6.10 21.65 -23.07
N GLY A 45 4.95 21.58 -23.78
CA GLY A 45 3.91 20.56 -23.53
C GLY A 45 3.02 20.83 -22.33
N VAL A 46 3.02 22.03 -21.76
CA VAL A 46 2.06 22.43 -20.73
C VAL A 46 0.71 22.66 -21.41
N LEU A 47 -0.32 22.01 -20.92
CA LEU A 47 -1.69 22.26 -21.36
C LEU A 47 -2.19 23.56 -20.74
N VAL A 48 -2.52 24.54 -21.59
CA VAL A 48 -3.10 25.83 -21.18
C VAL A 48 -4.57 25.83 -21.55
N THR A 49 -5.44 26.05 -20.58
CA THR A 49 -6.89 26.05 -20.76
C THR A 49 -7.49 27.39 -20.39
N LEU A 50 -8.31 27.97 -21.28
CA LEU A 50 -9.21 29.07 -20.96
C LEU A 50 -10.46 28.51 -20.28
N GLN A 51 -10.64 28.76 -19.00
CA GLN A 51 -11.73 28.10 -18.24
C GLN A 51 -13.14 28.50 -18.68
N SER A 52 -13.35 29.74 -19.14
CA SER A 52 -14.70 30.20 -19.54
C SER A 52 -15.18 29.55 -20.85
N SER A 53 -14.28 29.37 -21.81
CA SER A 53 -14.56 28.83 -23.14
C SER A 53 -14.11 27.39 -23.35
N ASN A 54 -13.37 26.82 -22.41
CA ASN A 54 -12.72 25.51 -22.49
C ASN A 54 -11.82 25.34 -23.72
N GLN A 55 -11.34 26.46 -24.30
CA GLN A 55 -10.33 26.41 -25.36
C GLN A 55 -8.99 25.99 -24.75
N GLN A 56 -8.26 25.16 -25.48
CA GLN A 56 -6.99 24.60 -25.01
C GLN A 56 -5.89 24.78 -26.05
N THR A 57 -4.67 25.02 -25.57
CA THR A 57 -3.45 25.00 -26.36
C THR A 57 -2.34 24.33 -25.53
N THR A 58 -1.27 23.92 -26.19
CA THR A 58 -0.06 23.43 -25.51
C THR A 58 1.09 24.39 -25.74
N THR A 59 1.96 24.50 -24.73
CA THR A 59 3.17 25.32 -24.88
C THR A 59 4.16 24.66 -25.83
N GLU A 60 4.83 25.50 -26.64
CA GLU A 60 5.94 25.11 -27.50
C GLU A 60 7.19 24.75 -26.66
N SER A 61 8.27 24.26 -27.29
CA SER A 61 9.49 23.84 -26.60
C SER A 61 10.17 24.95 -25.81
N ASP A 62 9.97 26.21 -26.17
CA ASP A 62 10.45 27.40 -25.48
C ASP A 62 9.51 27.92 -24.38
N GLY A 63 8.42 27.18 -24.15
CA GLY A 63 7.38 27.52 -23.19
C GLY A 63 6.35 28.52 -23.69
N SER A 64 6.43 29.02 -24.93
CA SER A 64 5.47 29.98 -25.47
C SER A 64 4.13 29.32 -25.79
N PHE A 65 3.04 30.07 -25.63
CA PHE A 65 1.69 29.68 -26.02
C PHE A 65 0.93 30.87 -26.58
N ALA A 66 -0.06 30.59 -27.43
CA ALA A 66 -0.95 31.60 -27.96
C ALA A 66 -2.38 31.10 -28.16
N PHE A 67 -3.35 31.99 -27.94
CA PHE A 67 -4.75 31.82 -28.29
C PHE A 67 -5.18 32.92 -29.27
N TYR A 68 -5.99 32.56 -30.22
CA TYR A 68 -6.52 33.47 -31.23
C TYR A 68 -8.05 33.44 -31.22
N ASN A 69 -8.68 34.58 -31.53
CA ASN A 69 -10.14 34.70 -31.58
C ASN A 69 -10.84 34.36 -30.25
N ILE A 70 -10.32 34.87 -29.16
CA ILE A 70 -10.85 34.67 -27.83
C ILE A 70 -11.85 35.77 -27.46
N LYS A 71 -12.74 35.44 -26.50
CA LYS A 71 -13.72 36.40 -26.00
C LYS A 71 -13.06 37.34 -25.00
N ALA A 72 -13.38 38.63 -25.13
CA ALA A 72 -12.92 39.65 -24.16
C ALA A 72 -13.72 39.56 -22.85
N GLY A 73 -13.07 39.89 -21.75
CA GLY A 73 -13.63 39.88 -20.38
C GLY A 73 -12.70 39.27 -19.36
N GLU A 74 -13.23 39.05 -18.18
CA GLU A 74 -12.48 38.31 -17.14
C GLU A 74 -12.36 36.83 -17.53
N GLU A 75 -11.14 36.29 -17.47
CA GLU A 75 -10.81 34.93 -17.84
C GLU A 75 -9.84 34.29 -16.83
N THR A 76 -9.95 32.99 -16.63
CA THR A 76 -9.00 32.21 -15.83
C THR A 76 -8.24 31.26 -16.76
N LEU A 77 -6.93 31.41 -16.76
CA LEU A 77 -6.00 30.51 -17.42
C LEU A 77 -5.60 29.40 -16.46
N LEU A 78 -5.76 28.16 -16.87
CA LEU A 78 -5.30 26.99 -16.15
C LEU A 78 -4.11 26.39 -16.88
N PHE A 79 -2.96 26.33 -16.21
CA PHE A 79 -1.73 25.70 -16.70
C PHE A 79 -1.57 24.34 -16.03
N SER A 80 -1.62 23.26 -16.80
CA SER A 80 -1.51 21.90 -16.31
C SER A 80 -0.36 21.15 -16.99
N SER A 81 0.46 20.49 -16.19
CA SER A 81 1.54 19.65 -16.65
C SER A 81 1.70 18.47 -15.67
N PRO A 82 1.95 17.23 -16.15
CA PRO A 82 2.16 16.08 -15.28
C PRO A 82 3.34 16.24 -14.30
N LEU A 83 4.27 17.11 -14.62
CA LEU A 83 5.52 17.31 -13.87
C LEU A 83 5.54 18.58 -13.01
N HIS A 84 4.50 19.43 -13.11
CA HIS A 84 4.48 20.72 -12.44
C HIS A 84 3.17 20.94 -11.71
N THR A 85 3.22 21.70 -10.63
CA THR A 85 2.02 22.15 -9.92
C THR A 85 1.15 22.98 -10.86
N THR A 86 -0.13 22.63 -10.95
CA THR A 86 -1.10 23.38 -11.72
C THR A 86 -1.16 24.83 -11.25
N VAL A 87 -1.06 25.78 -12.20
CA VAL A 87 -1.14 27.23 -11.93
C VAL A 87 -2.43 27.77 -12.51
N GLU A 88 -3.14 28.57 -11.73
CA GLU A 88 -4.33 29.31 -12.17
C GLU A 88 -4.00 30.82 -12.16
N LEU A 89 -4.31 31.46 -13.26
CA LEU A 89 -4.07 32.88 -13.43
C LEU A 89 -5.35 33.59 -13.88
N ASN A 90 -5.83 34.56 -13.09
CA ASN A 90 -6.94 35.40 -13.50
C ASN A 90 -6.43 36.62 -14.26
N ILE A 91 -6.98 36.86 -15.43
CA ILE A 91 -6.64 37.97 -16.31
C ILE A 91 -7.90 38.66 -16.84
N THR A 92 -7.75 39.90 -17.23
CA THR A 92 -8.77 40.63 -17.98
C THR A 92 -8.33 40.74 -19.44
N ILE A 93 -9.06 40.11 -20.35
CA ILE A 93 -8.79 40.15 -21.78
C ILE A 93 -9.42 41.38 -22.37
N THR A 94 -8.61 42.27 -22.91
CA THR A 94 -9.06 43.50 -23.60
C THR A 94 -9.43 43.17 -25.06
N PRO A 95 -10.56 43.64 -25.57
CA PRO A 95 -10.98 43.34 -26.94
C PRO A 95 -10.08 44.01 -28.00
N ASN A 96 -10.02 43.37 -29.18
CA ASN A 96 -9.38 43.87 -30.39
C ASN A 96 -7.88 44.24 -30.23
N ARG A 97 -7.16 43.48 -29.40
CA ARG A 97 -5.70 43.58 -29.28
C ARG A 97 -5.07 42.28 -28.86
N LEU A 98 -3.75 42.23 -29.02
CA LEU A 98 -2.92 41.18 -28.42
C LEU A 98 -2.76 41.44 -26.92
N ASN A 99 -3.26 40.51 -26.10
CA ASN A 99 -3.04 40.52 -24.66
C ASN A 99 -1.78 39.70 -24.35
N GLU A 100 -0.82 40.28 -23.63
CA GLU A 100 0.38 39.57 -23.22
C GLU A 100 0.24 39.19 -21.73
N VAL A 101 0.48 37.95 -21.41
CA VAL A 101 0.62 37.50 -20.03
C VAL A 101 2.09 37.40 -19.72
N GLY A 102 2.51 37.99 -18.62
CA GLY A 102 3.91 37.88 -18.16
C GLY A 102 4.32 36.42 -17.98
N PRO A 103 5.60 36.15 -17.74
CA PRO A 103 6.07 34.77 -17.58
C PRO A 103 5.37 34.07 -16.42
N ILE A 104 4.68 32.98 -16.75
CA ILE A 104 4.01 32.11 -15.79
C ILE A 104 5.04 31.13 -15.25
N VAL A 105 5.29 31.18 -13.95
CA VAL A 105 6.25 30.29 -13.31
C VAL A 105 5.50 29.09 -12.77
N MET A 106 5.76 27.91 -13.34
CA MET A 106 5.31 26.62 -12.81
C MET A 106 6.44 25.99 -12.01
N ILE A 107 6.12 25.59 -10.80
CA ILE A 107 7.05 24.86 -9.95
C ILE A 107 6.87 23.39 -10.26
N GLN A 108 7.94 22.66 -10.54
CA GLN A 108 7.89 21.20 -10.63
C GLN A 108 7.14 20.66 -9.41
N ASN A 109 6.25 19.70 -9.65
CA ASN A 109 5.49 19.06 -8.58
C ASN A 109 6.46 18.67 -7.48
N LYS A 110 6.69 19.60 -6.57
CA LYS A 110 7.33 19.27 -5.30
C LYS A 110 6.29 18.43 -4.61
N ILE A 111 6.56 17.14 -4.54
CA ILE A 111 5.95 16.29 -3.57
C ILE A 111 5.97 17.10 -2.29
N ASN A 112 4.78 17.41 -1.75
CA ASN A 112 4.67 17.88 -0.39
C ASN A 112 5.64 17.03 0.41
N ASP A 113 6.58 17.64 1.13
CA ASP A 113 7.50 16.89 2.00
C ASP A 113 6.73 16.01 3.00
N ASN A 114 5.45 16.32 3.26
CA ASN A 114 4.51 15.43 3.92
C ASN A 114 4.34 14.08 3.18
N ALA A 115 4.48 14.02 1.86
CA ALA A 115 4.52 12.75 1.13
C ALA A 115 5.81 11.95 1.39
N GLN A 116 6.84 12.54 1.96
CA GLN A 116 8.02 11.79 2.42
C GLN A 116 7.70 10.87 3.60
N PHE A 117 6.64 11.15 4.34
CA PHE A 117 6.09 10.21 5.33
C PHE A 117 5.54 8.94 4.68
N ALA A 118 5.20 8.97 3.39
CA ALA A 118 4.72 7.83 2.62
C ALA A 118 5.74 6.71 2.45
N GLY A 119 7.00 7.05 2.39
CA GLY A 119 8.05 6.06 2.25
C GLY A 119 8.32 5.23 3.53
N ILE A 120 7.59 5.49 4.61
CA ILE A 120 7.67 4.77 5.89
C ILE A 120 6.52 3.76 6.01
N VAL A 121 5.82 3.47 4.94
CA VAL A 121 4.92 2.32 4.93
C VAL A 121 5.81 1.10 4.98
N ASP A 122 6.11 0.66 6.17
CA ASP A 122 6.43 -0.72 6.38
C ASP A 122 5.26 -1.51 5.80
N ASN A 123 5.55 -2.42 4.87
CA ASN A 123 4.59 -3.44 4.55
C ASN A 123 4.24 -4.11 5.86
N ILE A 124 3.09 -3.78 6.40
CA ILE A 124 2.52 -4.57 7.45
C ILE A 124 2.16 -5.85 6.74
N ASP A 125 2.90 -6.87 7.09
CA ASP A 125 2.82 -8.16 6.47
C ASP A 125 1.40 -8.69 6.51
N LEU A 126 0.85 -8.95 5.36
CA LEU A 126 -0.37 -9.73 5.24
C LEU A 126 -0.15 -11.19 5.71
N ASP A 127 1.11 -11.61 5.86
CA ASP A 127 1.49 -12.91 6.41
C ASP A 127 1.46 -12.97 7.94
N GLN A 128 1.02 -11.91 8.62
CA GLN A 128 0.65 -11.98 10.04
C GLN A 128 -0.66 -12.75 10.28
N ILE A 129 -1.05 -13.60 9.34
CA ILE A 129 -2.10 -14.62 9.56
C ILE A 129 -1.57 -15.75 10.47
N ASP A 130 -0.48 -15.53 11.14
CA ASP A 130 0.06 -16.48 12.09
C ASP A 130 -0.53 -16.26 13.47
N ASP A 131 -1.09 -17.32 13.93
CA ASP A 131 -1.39 -17.67 15.31
C ASP A 131 -2.44 -16.84 16.06
N GLU A 132 -2.62 -15.57 15.81
CA GLU A 132 -3.52 -14.75 16.63
C GLU A 132 -4.12 -13.54 15.89
N GLY A 133 -4.40 -13.63 14.58
CA GLY A 133 -5.29 -12.62 14.08
C GLY A 133 -4.84 -11.77 12.91
N ALA A 134 -5.77 -11.09 12.46
CA ALA A 134 -5.89 -10.29 11.28
C ALA A 134 -4.64 -9.47 10.97
N GLY A 135 -4.07 -9.76 9.84
CA GLY A 135 -3.10 -8.87 9.22
C GLY A 135 -3.72 -7.50 9.00
N GLN A 136 -2.98 -6.48 9.34
CA GLN A 136 -3.41 -5.11 9.10
C GLN A 136 -2.92 -4.68 7.72
N SER A 137 -3.83 -4.31 6.84
CA SER A 137 -3.45 -3.79 5.55
C SER A 137 -2.92 -2.37 5.66
N ALA A 138 -1.70 -2.13 5.17
CA ALA A 138 -1.16 -0.79 5.03
C ALA A 138 -1.86 -0.06 3.88
N ASN A 139 -2.30 1.16 4.11
CA ASN A 139 -2.81 2.01 3.04
C ASN A 139 -1.67 2.59 2.22
N THR A 140 -1.84 2.53 0.92
CA THR A 140 -0.99 3.25 -0.01
C THR A 140 -1.26 4.74 0.05
N MET A 141 -0.20 5.52 0.13
CA MET A 141 -0.33 6.96 -0.01
C MET A 141 -0.60 7.34 -1.46
N VAL A 142 -1.52 8.23 -1.62
CA VAL A 142 -1.81 8.89 -2.89
C VAL A 142 -0.74 9.95 -3.11
N ILE A 143 0.25 9.64 -3.95
CA ILE A 143 1.39 10.53 -4.20
C ILE A 143 1.09 11.52 -5.33
N PHE A 144 0.36 11.10 -6.36
CA PHE A 144 0.14 11.86 -7.59
C PHE A 144 -1.33 12.20 -7.79
N THR A 145 -1.89 13.08 -6.97
CA THR A 145 -3.28 13.53 -7.14
C THR A 145 -3.41 15.02 -6.88
N ASN A 146 -4.29 15.66 -7.64
CA ASN A 146 -4.73 17.03 -7.39
C ASN A 146 -6.06 17.09 -6.61
N ASP A 147 -6.59 15.96 -6.21
CA ASP A 147 -7.82 15.86 -5.44
C ASP A 147 -7.59 16.26 -3.99
N VAL A 148 -8.25 17.33 -3.54
CA VAL A 148 -8.11 17.90 -2.19
C VAL A 148 -8.39 16.88 -1.10
N TYR A 149 -9.43 16.05 -1.28
CA TYR A 149 -9.78 15.02 -0.30
C TYR A 149 -8.67 13.97 -0.20
N LEU A 150 -8.22 13.42 -1.33
CA LEU A 150 -7.22 12.34 -1.34
C LEU A 150 -5.85 12.81 -0.83
N GLN A 151 -5.47 14.06 -1.07
CA GLN A 151 -4.22 14.62 -0.56
C GLN A 151 -4.16 14.64 0.97
N LYS A 152 -5.29 14.83 1.64
CA LYS A 152 -5.38 15.00 3.09
C LYS A 152 -5.93 13.79 3.84
N ALA A 153 -6.74 12.96 3.19
CA ALA A 153 -7.37 11.78 3.82
C ALA A 153 -6.36 10.71 4.26
N GLY A 154 -5.14 10.75 3.74
CA GLY A 154 -4.08 9.80 4.06
C GLY A 154 -3.35 10.05 5.37
N PHE A 155 -3.92 10.76 6.34
CA PHE A 155 -3.27 10.97 7.63
C PHE A 155 -3.03 9.65 8.37
N GLN A 156 -1.96 9.60 9.14
CA GLN A 156 -1.48 8.38 9.76
C GLN A 156 -1.96 8.28 11.21
N PHE A 157 -2.52 7.11 11.57
CA PHE A 157 -2.77 6.77 12.96
C PHE A 157 -1.70 5.78 13.43
N SER A 158 -0.61 6.26 13.99
CA SER A 158 0.45 5.36 14.44
C SER A 158 0.94 4.43 13.32
N GLN A 159 0.77 3.13 13.49
CA GLN A 159 1.12 2.13 12.48
C GLN A 159 0.08 2.00 11.36
N PHE A 160 -1.12 2.54 11.56
CA PHE A 160 -2.22 2.43 10.60
C PHE A 160 -2.45 3.73 9.85
N ARG A 161 -2.91 3.59 8.61
CA ARG A 161 -3.36 4.68 7.79
C ARG A 161 -4.82 4.52 7.44
N HIS A 162 -5.49 5.63 7.20
CA HIS A 162 -6.83 5.58 6.65
C HIS A 162 -6.83 4.89 5.28
N ARG A 163 -7.78 3.99 5.07
CA ARG A 163 -8.05 3.35 3.78
C ARG A 163 -9.18 4.09 3.08
N ASN A 164 -8.89 4.68 1.92
CA ASN A 164 -9.89 5.39 1.13
C ASN A 164 -11.06 4.46 0.79
N ARG A 165 -12.28 4.87 1.11
CA ARG A 165 -13.51 4.07 0.94
C ARG A 165 -13.45 2.69 1.60
N GLY A 166 -12.56 2.51 2.57
CA GLY A 166 -12.35 1.23 3.25
C GLY A 166 -11.71 0.14 2.36
N TYR A 167 -11.24 0.47 1.15
CA TYR A 167 -10.67 -0.50 0.22
C TYR A 167 -9.33 -1.03 0.72
N ASP A 168 -9.09 -2.30 0.46
CA ASP A 168 -7.80 -2.94 0.63
C ASP A 168 -6.83 -2.52 -0.49
N ASN A 169 -5.53 -2.59 -0.23
CA ASN A 169 -4.50 -2.27 -1.23
C ASN A 169 -4.55 -3.19 -2.47
N THR A 170 -5.17 -4.35 -2.37
CA THR A 170 -5.40 -5.26 -3.48
C THR A 170 -6.32 -4.67 -4.57
N TYR A 171 -7.05 -3.61 -4.24
CA TYR A 171 -7.92 -2.88 -5.17
C TYR A 171 -7.27 -1.63 -5.78
N GLU A 172 -5.97 -1.43 -5.59
CA GLU A 172 -5.18 -0.42 -6.27
C GLU A 172 -4.14 -1.08 -7.17
N GLN A 173 -3.99 -0.57 -8.39
CA GLN A 173 -2.98 -1.07 -9.33
C GLN A 173 -1.76 -0.15 -9.36
N ARG A 174 -0.58 -0.74 -9.31
CA ARG A 174 0.70 -0.05 -9.34
C ARG A 174 1.51 -0.47 -10.56
N TYR A 175 1.91 0.53 -11.32
CA TYR A 175 2.76 0.39 -12.48
C TYR A 175 4.07 1.14 -12.26
N ILE A 176 5.15 0.63 -12.82
CA ILE A 176 6.41 1.34 -12.96
C ILE A 176 6.78 1.32 -14.44
N ASN A 177 6.94 2.49 -15.05
CA ASN A 177 7.20 2.64 -16.48
C ASN A 177 6.20 1.90 -17.40
N GLY A 178 4.95 1.78 -16.96
CA GLY A 178 3.88 1.09 -17.70
C GLY A 178 3.77 -0.41 -17.46
N ILE A 179 4.53 -0.99 -16.55
CA ILE A 179 4.51 -2.41 -16.20
C ILE A 179 3.84 -2.61 -14.85
N ASN A 180 2.90 -3.55 -14.75
CA ASN A 180 2.16 -3.85 -13.53
C ASN A 180 3.04 -4.61 -12.52
N PHE A 181 3.23 -4.04 -11.32
CA PHE A 181 4.02 -4.59 -10.22
C PHE A 181 3.18 -5.03 -9.01
N ASN A 182 1.86 -5.15 -9.12
CA ASN A 182 1.12 -5.87 -8.10
C ASN A 182 1.52 -7.35 -8.16
N GLU A 183 2.10 -7.89 -7.09
CA GLU A 183 2.56 -9.26 -7.03
C GLU A 183 1.43 -10.26 -7.29
N GLY A 184 1.68 -11.29 -8.08
CA GLY A 184 0.69 -12.30 -8.43
C GLY A 184 0.15 -13.06 -7.22
N VAL A 185 0.95 -13.23 -6.17
CA VAL A 185 0.63 -13.97 -4.94
C VAL A 185 -0.16 -13.12 -3.95
N ARG A 186 0.25 -11.88 -3.71
CA ARG A 186 -0.37 -11.01 -2.70
C ARG A 186 -1.41 -10.04 -3.27
N GLY A 187 -1.38 -9.81 -4.58
CA GLY A 187 -2.24 -8.83 -5.25
C GLY A 187 -1.90 -7.37 -4.94
N VAL A 188 -0.79 -7.09 -4.26
CA VAL A 188 -0.37 -5.74 -3.83
C VAL A 188 1.05 -5.44 -4.30
N PHE A 189 1.38 -4.15 -4.39
CA PHE A 189 2.73 -3.70 -4.69
C PHE A 189 3.63 -3.79 -3.45
N ASN A 190 4.86 -4.27 -3.62
CA ASN A 190 5.86 -4.33 -2.56
C ASN A 190 6.59 -3.00 -2.40
N TYR A 191 6.09 -2.10 -1.53
CA TYR A 191 6.73 -0.80 -1.27
C TYR A 191 8.14 -0.90 -0.67
N SER A 192 8.50 -2.02 -0.08
CA SER A 192 9.86 -2.22 0.44
C SER A 192 10.88 -2.28 -0.69
N SER A 193 10.48 -2.67 -1.92
CA SER A 193 11.38 -2.75 -3.08
C SER A 193 11.96 -1.39 -3.49
N ILE A 194 11.22 -0.30 -3.26
CA ILE A 194 11.65 1.07 -3.58
C ILE A 194 12.21 1.82 -2.36
N GLY A 195 12.08 1.30 -1.18
CA GLY A 195 12.70 1.73 0.09
C GLY A 195 13.03 3.21 0.21
N ALA A 196 14.32 3.55 0.27
CA ALA A 196 14.81 4.93 0.39
C ALA A 196 14.97 5.66 -0.97
N LEU A 197 14.37 5.17 -2.06
CA LEU A 197 14.46 5.78 -3.41
C LEU A 197 13.45 6.91 -3.65
N ASN A 198 13.02 7.61 -2.62
CA ASN A 198 11.98 8.65 -2.71
C ASN A 198 12.24 9.70 -3.80
N ASP A 199 13.51 10.04 -4.07
CA ASP A 199 13.84 11.05 -5.09
C ASP A 199 13.63 10.56 -6.52
N MET A 200 13.69 9.25 -6.73
CA MET A 200 13.51 8.61 -8.04
C MET A 200 12.07 8.18 -8.31
N THR A 201 11.24 8.10 -7.29
CA THR A 201 9.82 7.71 -7.39
C THR A 201 8.85 8.89 -7.38
N ARG A 202 9.35 10.12 -7.59
CA ARG A 202 8.55 11.35 -7.50
C ARG A 202 7.72 11.68 -8.73
N ASN A 203 8.05 11.11 -9.88
CA ASN A 203 7.34 11.34 -11.12
C ASN A 203 6.33 10.23 -11.36
N GLY A 204 5.11 10.56 -11.70
CA GLY A 204 4.11 9.56 -12.01
C GLY A 204 2.75 10.15 -12.31
N ASN A 205 1.86 9.28 -12.74
CA ASN A 205 0.47 9.58 -13.03
C ASN A 205 -0.42 8.73 -12.15
N ARG A 206 -1.46 9.31 -11.60
CA ARG A 206 -2.49 8.61 -10.87
C ARG A 206 -3.85 8.87 -11.48
N ILE A 207 -4.63 7.81 -11.58
CA ILE A 207 -6.06 7.84 -11.87
C ILE A 207 -6.79 7.44 -10.60
N ASN A 208 -7.61 8.35 -10.10
CA ASN A 208 -8.36 8.11 -8.89
C ASN A 208 -9.57 7.24 -9.18
N TYR A 209 -9.77 6.21 -8.38
CA TYR A 209 -10.91 5.31 -8.47
C TYR A 209 -11.12 4.74 -9.89
N MET A 210 -12.33 4.76 -10.39
CA MET A 210 -12.77 4.11 -11.62
C MET A 210 -12.49 4.91 -12.91
N GLY A 211 -11.79 6.03 -12.85
CA GLY A 211 -11.54 6.91 -13.99
C GLY A 211 -10.89 6.23 -15.19
N ALA A 212 -11.00 6.84 -16.36
CA ALA A 212 -10.29 6.40 -17.57
C ALA A 212 -8.77 6.57 -17.38
N SER A 213 -7.99 5.59 -17.87
CA SER A 213 -6.55 5.56 -17.68
C SER A 213 -5.81 5.25 -18.98
N PRO A 214 -4.78 6.04 -19.35
CA PRO A 214 -3.99 5.78 -20.55
C PRO A 214 -2.94 4.67 -20.38
N PHE A 215 -2.79 4.06 -19.21
CA PHE A 215 -1.76 3.06 -18.94
C PHE A 215 -2.29 1.78 -18.29
N SER A 216 -3.58 1.72 -17.93
CA SER A 216 -4.18 0.55 -17.29
C SER A 216 -5.69 0.50 -17.52
N PHE A 217 -6.29 -0.67 -17.34
CA PHE A 217 -7.75 -0.74 -17.23
C PHE A 217 -8.25 -0.05 -15.96
N GLY A 218 -7.46 -0.05 -14.89
CA GLY A 218 -7.80 0.52 -13.58
C GLY A 218 -8.54 -0.43 -12.65
N ASP A 219 -8.75 0.05 -11.44
CA ASP A 219 -9.41 -0.67 -10.35
C ASP A 219 -10.31 0.30 -9.56
N ILE A 220 -11.19 -0.22 -8.70
CA ILE A 220 -12.07 0.61 -7.84
C ILE A 220 -11.30 1.55 -6.90
N GLY A 221 -10.08 1.19 -6.48
CA GLY A 221 -9.17 2.04 -5.70
C GLY A 221 -8.31 2.96 -6.55
N GLY A 222 -8.33 2.77 -7.87
CA GLY A 222 -7.52 3.53 -8.82
C GLY A 222 -6.27 2.83 -9.30
N SER A 223 -5.51 3.55 -10.11
CA SER A 223 -4.21 3.07 -10.63
C SER A 223 -3.17 4.19 -10.62
N GLU A 224 -1.93 3.81 -10.42
CA GLU A 224 -0.79 4.73 -10.38
C GLU A 224 0.36 4.16 -11.21
N ASN A 225 1.00 5.01 -11.99
CA ASN A 225 2.17 4.67 -12.79
C ASN A 225 3.34 5.57 -12.38
N ILE A 226 4.30 4.99 -11.67
CA ILE A 226 5.54 5.66 -11.28
C ILE A 226 6.45 5.70 -12.49
N ASN A 227 6.90 6.89 -12.85
CA ASN A 227 7.78 7.09 -13.99
C ASN A 227 9.23 7.27 -13.55
N MET A 228 10.01 6.19 -13.66
CA MET A 228 11.42 6.15 -13.29
C MET A 228 12.36 6.25 -14.51
N ARG A 229 11.90 6.75 -15.67
CA ARG A 229 12.73 6.91 -16.86
C ARG A 229 13.76 8.04 -16.69
N PRO A 230 15.05 7.77 -16.95
CA PRO A 230 16.14 8.74 -16.76
C PRO A 230 15.97 10.08 -17.49
N ALA A 231 15.42 10.09 -18.70
CA ALA A 231 15.22 11.31 -19.46
C ALA A 231 14.13 12.24 -18.89
N ASN A 232 13.37 11.80 -17.90
CA ASN A 232 12.34 12.60 -17.25
C ASN A 232 12.84 13.33 -15.99
N TYR A 233 14.08 13.08 -15.56
CA TYR A 233 14.69 13.80 -14.45
C TYR A 233 15.46 15.02 -14.97
N THR A 234 15.37 16.11 -14.23
CA THR A 234 16.20 17.28 -14.48
C THR A 234 17.67 16.97 -14.18
N ARG A 235 18.55 17.57 -14.97
CA ARG A 235 19.99 17.49 -14.73
C ARG A 235 20.34 18.05 -13.36
N GLY A 236 21.16 17.34 -12.62
CA GLY A 236 21.69 17.78 -11.33
C GLY A 236 21.76 16.65 -10.31
N GLY A 237 22.28 16.97 -9.16
CA GLY A 237 22.36 16.07 -8.04
C GLY A 237 21.48 16.54 -6.87
N LYS A 238 21.16 15.59 -6.01
CA LYS A 238 20.46 15.87 -4.76
C LYS A 238 21.02 15.00 -3.64
N ALA A 239 21.36 15.65 -2.54
CA ALA A 239 21.70 14.99 -1.28
C ALA A 239 20.63 15.32 -0.24
N THR A 240 20.13 14.31 0.45
CA THR A 240 19.08 14.44 1.47
C THR A 240 19.50 13.75 2.75
N LEU A 241 19.41 14.45 3.87
CA LEU A 241 19.58 13.90 5.22
C LEU A 241 18.29 14.09 5.99
N SER A 242 17.90 13.08 6.76
CA SER A 242 16.69 13.15 7.57
C SER A 242 16.87 12.49 8.93
N GLY A 243 16.24 13.06 9.95
CA GLY A 243 16.16 12.54 11.30
C GLY A 243 14.71 12.40 11.75
N THR A 244 14.38 11.31 12.46
CA THR A 244 13.04 11.06 12.99
C THR A 244 13.10 10.17 14.24
N ASN A 245 12.05 10.12 15.02
CA ASN A 245 11.89 9.22 16.16
C ASN A 245 10.87 8.10 15.91
N ARG A 246 10.78 7.61 14.67
CA ARG A 246 9.84 6.54 14.25
C ARG A 246 10.55 5.18 14.18
N ASN A 247 10.22 4.38 13.15
CA ASN A 247 10.82 3.06 12.94
C ASN A 247 12.33 3.13 12.66
N TYR A 248 12.80 4.24 12.12
CA TYR A 248 14.23 4.57 11.97
C TYR A 248 14.48 5.97 12.52
N TYR A 249 15.72 6.30 12.84
CA TYR A 249 16.08 7.64 13.30
C TYR A 249 16.98 8.40 12.33
N ALA A 250 17.64 7.73 11.41
CA ALA A 250 18.48 8.37 10.40
C ALA A 250 18.16 7.86 9.00
N ARG A 251 18.15 8.77 8.01
CA ARG A 251 18.04 8.48 6.59
C ARG A 251 18.99 9.39 5.82
N ALA A 252 19.71 8.80 4.85
CA ALA A 252 20.51 9.53 3.87
C ALA A 252 20.15 9.06 2.47
N ILE A 253 20.08 9.99 1.50
CA ILE A 253 19.82 9.69 0.09
C ILE A 253 20.72 10.58 -0.74
N LEU A 254 21.38 10.02 -1.75
CA LEU A 254 22.15 10.71 -2.79
C LEU A 254 21.63 10.27 -4.14
N SER A 255 21.32 11.21 -5.01
CA SER A 255 20.91 10.94 -6.38
C SER A 255 21.60 11.91 -7.35
N TYR A 256 21.86 11.43 -8.56
CA TYR A 256 22.40 12.21 -9.65
C TYR A 256 21.76 11.83 -10.99
N ASN A 257 21.41 12.82 -11.78
CA ASN A 257 20.79 12.69 -13.08
C ASN A 257 21.52 13.56 -14.10
N THR A 258 21.87 12.98 -15.26
CA THR A 258 22.48 13.77 -16.34
C THR A 258 21.48 14.64 -17.08
N GLY A 259 20.17 14.37 -16.91
CA GLY A 259 19.15 14.83 -17.84
C GLY A 259 19.35 14.22 -19.24
N LEU A 260 18.54 14.61 -20.19
CA LEU A 260 18.72 14.21 -21.59
C LEU A 260 19.89 15.00 -22.19
N MET A 261 20.94 14.27 -22.59
CA MET A 261 22.15 14.84 -23.21
C MET A 261 21.96 14.99 -24.73
N ASP A 262 22.77 15.84 -25.37
CA ASP A 262 22.68 16.12 -26.81
C ASP A 262 22.83 14.86 -27.69
N ASN A 263 23.58 13.89 -27.23
CA ASN A 263 23.72 12.59 -27.90
C ASN A 263 22.50 11.65 -27.71
N GLY A 264 21.45 12.12 -27.08
CA GLY A 264 20.20 11.39 -26.82
C GLY A 264 20.26 10.36 -25.68
N TRP A 265 21.30 10.33 -24.88
CA TRP A 265 21.38 9.50 -23.67
C TRP A 265 20.93 10.28 -22.43
N ALA A 266 20.34 9.56 -21.49
CA ALA A 266 20.09 10.04 -20.13
C ALA A 266 20.48 8.94 -19.15
N LEU A 267 21.20 9.31 -18.08
CA LEU A 267 21.64 8.40 -17.04
C LEU A 267 21.15 8.89 -15.68
N SER A 268 20.80 7.95 -14.82
CA SER A 268 20.36 8.24 -13.45
C SER A 268 20.93 7.21 -12.49
N ALA A 269 21.36 7.69 -11.33
CA ALA A 269 21.82 6.84 -10.23
C ALA A 269 21.33 7.37 -8.91
N ALA A 270 20.96 6.50 -8.01
CA ALA A 270 20.60 6.85 -6.64
C ALA A 270 21.06 5.77 -5.67
N ILE A 271 21.47 6.21 -4.49
CA ILE A 271 21.76 5.35 -3.34
C ILE A 271 21.13 6.00 -2.11
N GLY A 272 20.59 5.20 -1.21
CA GLY A 272 20.02 5.69 0.04
C GLY A 272 20.04 4.63 1.12
N GLY A 273 19.80 5.05 2.35
CA GLY A 273 19.70 4.13 3.46
C GLY A 273 18.90 4.70 4.62
N ARG A 274 18.40 3.79 5.45
CA ARG A 274 17.69 4.09 6.69
C ARG A 274 18.24 3.19 7.80
N TYR A 275 18.41 3.77 8.98
CA TYR A 275 18.98 3.03 10.09
C TYR A 275 18.35 3.40 11.42
N ALA A 276 18.13 2.37 12.25
CA ALA A 276 17.91 2.47 13.68
C ALA A 276 18.43 1.20 14.35
N HIS A 277 19.18 1.33 15.43
CA HIS A 277 19.45 0.18 16.29
C HIS A 277 18.23 -0.17 17.15
N GLU A 278 17.38 0.81 17.44
CA GLU A 278 16.08 0.68 18.07
C GLU A 278 15.23 1.87 17.64
N GLY A 279 14.04 1.62 17.13
CA GLY A 279 13.08 2.67 16.74
C GLY A 279 12.25 3.17 17.93
N ALA A 280 11.09 3.76 17.61
CA ALA A 280 10.15 4.23 18.64
C ALA A 280 9.58 3.12 19.53
N ILE A 281 9.63 1.88 19.06
CA ILE A 281 9.11 0.71 19.76
C ILE A 281 10.29 -0.13 20.24
N GLU A 282 10.24 -0.49 21.48
CA GLU A 282 11.29 -1.23 22.15
C GLU A 282 11.56 -2.61 21.52
N GLY A 283 12.84 -2.93 21.30
CA GLY A 283 13.29 -4.15 20.62
C GLY A 283 13.08 -4.16 19.10
N VAL A 284 12.62 -3.07 18.50
CA VAL A 284 12.42 -2.95 17.03
C VAL A 284 13.57 -2.14 16.44
N PHE A 285 14.40 -2.79 15.65
CA PHE A 285 15.48 -2.17 14.88
C PHE A 285 15.11 -2.07 13.40
N TYR A 286 15.83 -1.23 12.65
CA TYR A 286 15.61 -1.05 11.21
C TYR A 286 16.94 -0.81 10.49
N LYS A 287 17.22 -1.59 9.45
CA LYS A 287 18.37 -1.46 8.56
C LYS A 287 17.91 -1.59 7.12
N ASN A 288 18.25 -0.62 6.29
CA ASN A 288 17.89 -0.63 4.89
C ASN A 288 18.95 0.11 4.07
N ILE A 289 19.29 -0.44 2.90
CA ILE A 289 20.07 0.20 1.86
C ILE A 289 19.25 0.10 0.58
N SER A 290 19.19 1.16 -0.20
CA SER A 290 18.46 1.18 -1.46
C SER A 290 19.35 1.70 -2.56
N TYR A 291 19.23 1.14 -3.76
CA TYR A 291 19.99 1.56 -4.94
C TYR A 291 19.11 1.59 -6.17
N MET A 292 19.44 2.48 -7.11
CA MET A 292 18.86 2.53 -8.44
C MET A 292 19.92 2.95 -9.45
N LEU A 293 19.91 2.30 -10.61
CA LEU A 293 20.67 2.68 -11.80
C LEU A 293 19.71 2.68 -12.99
N GLY A 294 19.84 3.68 -13.84
CA GLY A 294 19.01 3.79 -15.03
C GLY A 294 19.76 4.40 -16.20
N ALA A 295 19.48 3.90 -17.38
CA ALA A 295 19.94 4.43 -18.66
C ALA A 295 18.79 4.50 -19.64
N GLU A 296 18.69 5.60 -20.38
CA GLU A 296 17.68 5.78 -21.42
C GLU A 296 18.33 6.34 -22.67
N LYS A 297 17.95 5.79 -23.83
CA LYS A 297 18.31 6.29 -25.15
C LYS A 297 17.08 6.83 -25.84
N VAL A 298 17.17 8.06 -26.32
CA VAL A 298 16.16 8.75 -27.13
C VAL A 298 16.76 8.97 -28.53
N TRP A 299 16.02 8.60 -29.58
CA TRP A 299 16.47 8.80 -30.95
C TRP A 299 15.31 9.09 -31.90
N ASP A 300 15.61 9.34 -33.15
CA ASP A 300 14.63 9.74 -34.18
C ASP A 300 13.72 10.87 -33.71
N ARG A 301 14.35 11.98 -33.27
CA ARG A 301 13.66 13.19 -32.78
C ARG A 301 12.64 12.90 -31.65
N GLY A 302 12.92 11.91 -30.81
CA GLY A 302 12.07 11.55 -29.69
C GLY A 302 10.95 10.54 -30.02
N LYS A 303 10.90 10.02 -31.26
CA LYS A 303 9.94 8.96 -31.62
C LYS A 303 10.18 7.67 -30.88
N HIS A 304 11.42 7.36 -30.57
CA HIS A 304 11.81 6.18 -29.85
C HIS A 304 12.53 6.53 -28.55
N ARG A 305 12.11 5.89 -27.47
CA ARG A 305 12.72 5.99 -26.14
C ARG A 305 12.86 4.60 -25.54
N LEU A 306 14.06 4.11 -25.36
CA LEU A 306 14.35 2.82 -24.71
C LEU A 306 15.00 3.09 -23.37
N SER A 307 14.38 2.63 -22.30
CA SER A 307 14.86 2.79 -20.94
C SER A 307 15.13 1.42 -20.30
N VAL A 308 16.26 1.32 -19.63
CA VAL A 308 16.64 0.17 -18.79
C VAL A 308 16.91 0.69 -17.41
N ILE A 309 16.19 0.19 -16.41
CA ILE A 309 16.40 0.56 -15.01
C ILE A 309 16.51 -0.68 -14.15
N THR A 310 17.35 -0.62 -13.14
CA THR A 310 17.44 -1.63 -12.08
C THR A 310 17.46 -0.96 -10.74
N PHE A 311 16.78 -1.55 -9.78
CA PHE A 311 16.74 -1.06 -8.41
C PHE A 311 16.50 -2.20 -7.41
N GLY A 312 16.76 -1.92 -6.15
CA GLY A 312 16.49 -2.84 -5.06
C GLY A 312 16.73 -2.16 -3.72
N SER A 313 16.14 -2.74 -2.70
CA SER A 313 16.13 -2.16 -1.37
C SER A 313 16.14 -3.24 -0.29
N PRO A 314 17.31 -3.93 -0.05
CA PRO A 314 17.40 -4.89 1.04
C PRO A 314 17.05 -4.22 2.39
N VAL A 315 16.22 -4.92 3.15
CA VAL A 315 15.78 -4.48 4.48
C VAL A 315 15.88 -5.61 5.50
N GLU A 316 16.32 -5.26 6.69
CA GLU A 316 16.28 -6.11 7.89
C GLU A 316 15.66 -5.31 9.03
N ARG A 317 14.62 -5.84 9.66
CA ARG A 317 13.90 -5.12 10.72
C ARG A 317 13.26 -6.04 11.74
N GLY A 318 13.24 -5.62 13.00
CA GLY A 318 12.44 -6.25 14.04
C GLY A 318 10.96 -5.90 13.91
N GLN A 319 10.09 -6.75 14.43
CA GLN A 319 8.65 -6.52 14.43
C GLN A 319 8.10 -6.34 15.85
N GLN A 320 7.10 -5.49 15.96
CA GLN A 320 6.27 -5.37 17.17
C GLN A 320 5.18 -6.45 17.16
N GLY A 321 4.88 -7.02 18.32
CA GLY A 321 3.69 -7.82 18.58
C GLY A 321 2.61 -6.99 19.27
N SER A 322 1.34 -7.31 19.04
CA SER A 322 0.24 -6.82 19.86
C SER A 322 0.15 -7.59 21.18
N SER A 323 -0.40 -6.97 22.20
CA SER A 323 -0.63 -7.64 23.48
C SER A 323 -2.01 -7.33 24.04
N VAL A 324 -2.38 -8.02 25.11
CA VAL A 324 -3.65 -7.81 25.81
C VAL A 324 -3.55 -6.59 26.74
N GLU A 325 -4.71 -5.98 27.00
CA GLU A 325 -4.82 -4.78 27.83
C GLU A 325 -4.20 -4.95 29.23
N GLU A 326 -4.30 -6.13 29.82
CA GLU A 326 -3.71 -6.45 31.11
C GLU A 326 -2.18 -6.31 31.08
N ALA A 327 -1.52 -6.87 30.07
CA ALA A 327 -0.06 -6.76 29.94
C ALA A 327 0.38 -5.30 29.70
N LEU A 328 -0.36 -4.55 28.86
CA LEU A 328 -0.06 -3.14 28.59
C LEU A 328 -0.12 -2.29 29.88
N LYS A 329 -1.13 -2.55 30.73
CA LYS A 329 -1.29 -1.86 32.03
C LYS A 329 -0.22 -2.23 33.03
N LEU A 330 0.17 -3.50 33.09
CA LEU A 330 1.20 -3.98 34.01
C LEU A 330 2.58 -3.37 33.72
N VAL A 331 2.91 -3.21 32.42
CA VAL A 331 4.19 -2.56 32.02
C VAL A 331 4.07 -1.04 31.85
N CYS A 332 2.88 -0.45 32.08
CA CYS A 332 2.60 0.97 31.89
C CYS A 332 3.01 1.51 30.51
N ASN A 333 2.87 0.71 29.46
CA ASN A 333 3.30 1.06 28.11
C ASN A 333 2.33 0.52 27.03
N ASN A 334 1.59 1.41 26.38
CA ASN A 334 0.64 1.06 25.32
C ASN A 334 1.30 0.58 24.03
N THR A 335 2.62 0.74 23.88
CA THR A 335 3.42 0.25 22.76
C THR A 335 4.32 -0.92 23.13
N TYR A 336 4.03 -1.59 24.24
CA TYR A 336 4.75 -2.77 24.69
C TYR A 336 4.90 -3.81 23.57
N ASN A 337 6.08 -4.42 23.49
CA ASN A 337 6.43 -5.41 22.50
C ASN A 337 6.88 -6.72 23.16
N PRO A 338 6.11 -7.82 23.06
CA PRO A 338 6.46 -9.11 23.64
C PRO A 338 7.51 -9.90 22.84
N ASN A 339 7.94 -9.41 21.67
CA ASN A 339 8.75 -10.19 20.73
C ASN A 339 10.25 -10.12 20.99
N TRP A 340 10.71 -9.42 22.00
CA TRP A 340 12.14 -9.25 22.27
C TRP A 340 12.51 -9.64 23.70
N GLY A 341 13.79 -9.83 23.91
CA GLY A 341 14.39 -10.07 25.22
C GLY A 341 15.90 -9.82 25.22
N TRP A 342 16.50 -9.81 26.38
CA TRP A 342 17.94 -9.66 26.53
C TRP A 342 18.69 -10.96 26.24
N GLN A 343 19.75 -10.88 25.44
CA GLN A 343 20.71 -11.94 25.19
C GLN A 343 22.12 -11.35 25.19
N ASN A 344 22.98 -11.80 26.08
CA ASN A 344 24.36 -11.32 26.20
C ASN A 344 24.46 -9.78 26.23
N GLY A 345 23.58 -9.12 27.00
CA GLY A 345 23.54 -7.68 27.15
C GLY A 345 23.01 -6.90 25.95
N LYS A 346 22.48 -7.58 24.90
CA LYS A 346 21.86 -6.96 23.71
C LYS A 346 20.40 -7.34 23.61
N LYS A 347 19.58 -6.43 23.11
CA LYS A 347 18.17 -6.72 22.77
C LYS A 347 18.11 -7.59 21.51
N ARG A 348 17.50 -8.76 21.63
CA ARG A 348 17.24 -9.66 20.51
C ARG A 348 15.73 -9.76 20.28
N ASN A 349 15.29 -9.49 19.05
CA ASN A 349 13.90 -9.67 18.64
C ASN A 349 13.75 -11.06 18.00
N ALA A 350 12.72 -11.81 18.40
CA ALA A 350 12.41 -13.12 17.85
C ALA A 350 11.72 -13.04 16.47
N ARG A 351 11.11 -11.89 16.16
CA ARG A 351 10.43 -11.65 14.90
C ARG A 351 11.21 -10.64 14.08
N VAL A 352 12.01 -11.12 13.16
CA VAL A 352 12.84 -10.32 12.26
C VAL A 352 12.39 -10.58 10.82
N VAL A 353 12.13 -9.50 10.08
CA VAL A 353 11.87 -9.55 8.65
C VAL A 353 13.17 -9.26 7.91
N LYS A 354 13.50 -10.12 6.96
CA LYS A 354 14.55 -9.93 5.97
C LYS A 354 13.93 -9.97 4.59
N SER A 355 14.09 -8.92 3.79
CA SER A 355 13.53 -8.84 2.45
C SER A 355 14.50 -8.17 1.49
N TRP A 356 14.57 -8.67 0.28
CA TRP A 356 15.30 -8.08 -0.84
C TRP A 356 14.64 -8.44 -2.15
N ASP A 357 14.30 -7.42 -2.94
CA ASP A 357 13.52 -7.52 -4.17
C ASP A 357 14.25 -6.77 -5.32
N PRO A 358 15.39 -7.34 -5.83
CA PRO A 358 16.06 -6.78 -6.99
C PRO A 358 15.16 -6.83 -8.21
N THR A 359 15.01 -5.68 -8.87
CA THR A 359 14.10 -5.47 -9.98
C THR A 359 14.85 -4.94 -11.20
N LEU A 360 14.53 -5.47 -12.38
CA LEU A 360 14.98 -5.00 -13.69
C LEU A 360 13.77 -4.65 -14.55
N ILE A 361 13.79 -3.48 -15.15
CA ILE A 361 12.74 -3.03 -16.08
C ILE A 361 13.37 -2.56 -17.38
N ILE A 362 12.89 -3.09 -18.51
CA ILE A 362 13.19 -2.64 -19.84
C ILE A 362 11.90 -2.11 -20.46
N SER A 363 11.85 -0.86 -20.86
CA SER A 363 10.64 -0.28 -21.43
C SER A 363 10.94 0.60 -22.63
N HIS A 364 10.17 0.44 -23.68
CA HIS A 364 10.25 1.16 -24.95
C HIS A 364 8.99 1.98 -25.17
N ILE A 365 9.13 3.24 -25.49
CA ILE A 365 8.06 4.11 -25.98
C ILE A 365 8.31 4.36 -27.45
N TRP A 366 7.31 4.08 -28.27
CA TRP A 366 7.32 4.37 -29.71
C TRP A 366 6.17 5.32 -30.06
N LYS A 367 6.52 6.42 -30.71
CA LYS A 367 5.60 7.43 -31.23
C LYS A 367 5.70 7.49 -32.76
N PRO A 368 4.97 6.62 -33.51
CA PRO A 368 5.02 6.61 -34.97
C PRO A 368 4.54 7.95 -35.55
N ASN A 369 3.61 8.61 -34.90
CA ASN A 369 3.08 9.94 -35.21
C ASN A 369 2.73 10.69 -33.90
N TYR A 370 2.21 11.90 -34.02
CA TYR A 370 1.85 12.74 -32.85
C TYR A 370 0.62 12.24 -32.10
N GLU A 371 -0.22 11.45 -32.75
CA GLU A 371 -1.51 10.98 -32.23
C GLU A 371 -1.39 9.61 -31.54
N THR A 372 -0.32 8.86 -31.85
CA THR A 372 -0.18 7.47 -31.40
C THR A 372 1.05 7.27 -30.56
N THR A 373 0.88 6.63 -29.41
CA THR A 373 1.98 6.21 -28.53
C THR A 373 1.80 4.73 -28.19
N LEU A 374 2.84 3.93 -28.42
CA LEU A 374 2.92 2.55 -27.97
C LEU A 374 3.99 2.46 -26.88
N THR A 375 3.58 2.02 -25.70
CA THR A 375 4.48 1.75 -24.59
C THR A 375 4.54 0.25 -24.37
N THR A 376 5.72 -0.33 -24.52
CA THR A 376 5.95 -1.78 -24.34
C THR A 376 7.06 -1.98 -23.33
N GLY A 377 6.91 -2.93 -22.42
CA GLY A 377 7.93 -3.20 -21.44
C GLY A 377 7.89 -4.60 -20.85
N ILE A 378 9.04 -4.99 -20.31
CA ILE A 378 9.26 -6.22 -19.56
C ILE A 378 9.85 -5.84 -18.22
N GLY A 379 9.27 -6.35 -17.14
CA GLY A 379 9.78 -6.27 -15.79
C GLY A 379 10.06 -7.65 -15.23
N ALA A 380 11.17 -7.80 -14.53
CA ALA A 380 11.50 -9.02 -13.82
C ALA A 380 12.01 -8.70 -12.43
N HIS A 381 11.57 -9.46 -11.44
CA HIS A 381 12.07 -9.32 -10.07
C HIS A 381 12.11 -10.66 -9.34
N TYR A 382 12.94 -10.70 -8.30
CA TYR A 382 13.08 -11.86 -7.44
C TYR A 382 13.06 -11.44 -5.98
N ASN A 383 11.88 -11.44 -5.37
CA ASN A 383 11.70 -11.09 -3.99
C ASN A 383 12.10 -12.26 -3.08
N ARG A 384 13.14 -12.08 -2.27
CA ARG A 384 13.50 -12.96 -1.17
C ARG A 384 12.90 -12.38 0.11
N TYR A 385 11.89 -13.06 0.64
CA TYR A 385 11.18 -12.61 1.84
C TYR A 385 11.23 -13.68 2.92
N GLY A 386 11.75 -13.33 4.09
CA GLY A 386 11.81 -14.19 5.26
C GLY A 386 11.35 -13.47 6.52
N ARG A 387 10.66 -14.21 7.40
CA ARG A 387 10.26 -13.73 8.71
C ARG A 387 10.56 -14.79 9.76
N SER A 388 11.37 -14.42 10.78
CA SER A 388 11.66 -15.31 11.88
C SER A 388 10.54 -15.35 12.91
N SER A 389 10.45 -16.45 13.65
CA SER A 389 9.62 -16.57 14.85
C SER A 389 10.13 -17.68 15.77
N LEU A 390 9.85 -17.55 17.08
CA LEU A 390 10.08 -18.65 18.01
C LEU A 390 9.13 -19.82 17.69
N ASN A 391 9.69 -21.01 17.71
CA ASN A 391 8.95 -22.27 17.70
C ASN A 391 9.46 -23.20 18.81
N TRP A 392 8.63 -24.13 19.26
CA TRP A 392 8.96 -25.04 20.36
C TRP A 392 8.24 -26.38 20.23
N TYR A 393 8.90 -27.41 20.74
CA TYR A 393 8.43 -28.78 20.79
C TYR A 393 8.48 -29.26 22.23
N ASN A 394 7.39 -29.80 22.74
CA ASN A 394 7.29 -30.37 24.10
C ASN A 394 7.81 -29.45 25.24
N GLY A 395 7.78 -28.14 25.02
CA GLY A 395 8.20 -27.11 25.98
C GLY A 395 7.06 -26.16 26.36
N ALA A 396 7.27 -25.37 27.41
CA ALA A 396 6.36 -24.31 27.80
C ALA A 396 6.37 -23.19 26.75
N ASP A 397 5.24 -22.49 26.57
CA ASP A 397 5.16 -21.34 25.65
C ASP A 397 6.21 -20.28 26.04
N PRO A 398 7.15 -19.91 25.16
CA PRO A 398 8.22 -18.96 25.50
C PRO A 398 7.79 -17.49 25.44
N ARG A 399 6.57 -17.20 24.98
CA ARG A 399 6.08 -15.83 24.84
C ARG A 399 5.71 -15.25 26.19
N PRO A 400 6.20 -14.04 26.54
CA PRO A 400 5.93 -13.45 27.83
C PRO A 400 4.43 -13.17 28.06
N ASP A 401 3.70 -12.73 27.02
CA ASP A 401 2.26 -12.40 27.08
C ASP A 401 1.33 -13.62 26.90
N TYR A 402 1.86 -14.82 27.07
CA TYR A 402 1.02 -16.03 27.08
C TYR A 402 0.09 -15.99 28.30
N TYR A 403 -1.20 -16.26 28.08
CA TYR A 403 -2.26 -16.05 29.09
C TYR A 403 -2.00 -16.73 30.43
N ARG A 404 -1.22 -17.84 30.48
CA ARG A 404 -0.88 -18.54 31.72
C ARG A 404 0.17 -17.84 32.58
N TYR A 405 0.82 -16.79 32.05
CA TYR A 405 1.80 -15.97 32.77
C TYR A 405 1.21 -14.63 33.23
N LEU A 406 -0.06 -14.39 32.94
CA LEU A 406 -0.77 -13.18 33.34
C LEU A 406 -1.45 -13.36 34.71
N PRO A 407 -1.49 -12.33 35.57
CA PRO A 407 -2.16 -12.37 36.87
C PRO A 407 -3.62 -12.85 36.78
N SER A 408 -4.37 -12.46 35.75
CA SER A 408 -5.77 -12.88 35.55
C SER A 408 -5.96 -14.40 35.45
N TYR A 409 -4.95 -15.15 35.04
CA TYR A 409 -5.00 -16.63 35.00
C TYR A 409 -5.14 -17.24 36.39
N PHE A 410 -4.59 -16.62 37.42
CA PHE A 410 -4.55 -17.07 38.82
C PHE A 410 -5.74 -16.51 39.61
N LYS A 411 -6.83 -16.16 38.97
CA LYS A 411 -8.05 -15.69 39.66
C LYS A 411 -8.54 -16.74 40.65
N GLY A 412 -8.66 -16.37 41.91
CA GLY A 412 -8.96 -17.27 43.02
C GLY A 412 -7.75 -17.69 43.89
N ALA A 413 -6.53 -17.28 43.52
CA ALA A 413 -5.29 -17.42 44.30
C ALA A 413 -4.61 -16.05 44.42
N PRO A 414 -5.06 -15.16 45.32
CA PRO A 414 -4.61 -13.77 45.42
C PRO A 414 -3.10 -13.60 45.59
N GLU A 415 -2.46 -14.43 46.39
CA GLU A 415 -1.01 -14.35 46.61
C GLU A 415 -0.20 -14.65 45.33
N VAL A 416 -0.62 -15.65 44.56
CA VAL A 416 0.00 -16.02 43.28
C VAL A 416 -0.28 -14.93 42.23
N GLN A 417 -1.49 -14.39 42.26
CA GLN A 417 -1.86 -13.29 41.35
C GLN A 417 -0.98 -12.06 41.61
N GLU A 418 -0.77 -11.66 42.89
CA GLU A 418 0.07 -10.50 43.19
C GLU A 418 1.56 -10.78 42.92
N TYR A 419 2.01 -12.01 43.14
CA TYR A 419 3.38 -12.40 42.73
C TYR A 419 3.63 -12.18 41.25
N TYR A 420 2.76 -12.70 40.37
CA TYR A 420 2.89 -12.47 38.93
C TYR A 420 2.71 -10.99 38.55
N ALA A 421 1.79 -10.26 39.18
CA ALA A 421 1.62 -8.85 38.98
C ALA A 421 2.91 -8.06 39.33
N HIS A 422 3.56 -8.40 40.43
CA HIS A 422 4.82 -7.81 40.81
C HIS A 422 5.92 -8.10 39.77
N GLN A 423 6.09 -9.36 39.35
CA GLN A 423 7.08 -9.76 38.33
C GLN A 423 6.87 -9.02 37.01
N TRP A 424 5.62 -8.77 36.63
CA TRP A 424 5.29 -7.97 35.44
C TRP A 424 5.65 -6.49 35.63
N ARG A 425 5.35 -5.89 36.78
CA ARG A 425 5.64 -4.48 37.07
C ARG A 425 7.13 -4.21 37.16
N THR A 426 7.89 -5.17 37.64
CA THR A 426 9.37 -5.12 37.72
C THR A 426 10.03 -5.51 36.40
N LEU A 427 9.25 -5.84 35.39
CA LEU A 427 9.69 -6.24 34.05
C LEU A 427 10.50 -7.56 33.99
N GLU A 428 10.52 -8.35 35.04
CA GLU A 428 11.30 -9.61 35.13
C GLU A 428 10.79 -10.67 34.15
N ILE A 429 9.48 -10.72 33.88
CA ILE A 429 8.86 -11.70 33.00
C ILE A 429 8.19 -11.07 31.77
N SER A 430 8.34 -9.78 31.57
CA SER A 430 7.69 -9.06 30.48
C SER A 430 8.39 -9.25 29.13
N GLN A 431 9.50 -9.96 29.08
CA GLN A 431 10.33 -10.13 27.89
C GLN A 431 10.71 -11.59 27.68
N ILE A 432 11.13 -11.94 26.45
CA ILE A 432 11.62 -13.28 26.14
C ILE A 432 12.87 -13.58 26.96
N ASN A 433 12.84 -14.63 27.75
CA ASN A 433 14.00 -15.12 28.48
C ASN A 433 14.81 -16.07 27.58
N TRP A 434 15.73 -15.52 26.79
CA TRP A 434 16.59 -16.29 25.88
C TRP A 434 17.46 -17.30 26.61
N ASP A 435 18.01 -16.95 27.75
CA ASP A 435 18.89 -17.83 28.52
C ASP A 435 18.16 -19.10 28.97
N ARG A 436 16.87 -18.97 29.36
CA ARG A 436 16.03 -20.11 29.69
C ARG A 436 15.82 -21.05 28.49
N LEU A 437 15.67 -20.48 27.27
CA LEU A 437 15.49 -21.28 26.06
C LEU A 437 16.75 -22.07 25.72
N TYR A 438 17.92 -21.43 25.81
CA TYR A 438 19.22 -22.09 25.64
C TYR A 438 19.48 -23.16 26.71
N MET A 439 19.16 -22.87 27.96
CA MET A 439 19.32 -23.81 29.06
C MET A 439 18.47 -25.07 28.88
N ALA A 440 17.24 -24.92 28.43
CA ALA A 440 16.35 -26.07 28.15
C ALA A 440 16.91 -26.99 27.05
N ASN A 441 17.41 -26.41 25.97
CA ASN A 441 18.08 -27.18 24.92
C ASN A 441 19.38 -27.82 25.39
N HIS A 442 20.17 -27.09 26.15
CA HIS A 442 21.43 -27.62 26.71
C HIS A 442 21.16 -28.80 27.65
N LEU A 443 20.15 -28.70 28.50
CA LEU A 443 19.73 -29.82 29.37
C LEU A 443 19.30 -31.02 28.53
N ASN A 444 18.51 -30.79 27.46
CA ASN A 444 18.11 -31.89 26.54
C ASN A 444 19.31 -32.52 25.79
N ASN A 445 20.36 -31.74 25.52
CA ASN A 445 21.61 -32.28 24.95
C ASN A 445 22.34 -33.23 25.93
N MET A 446 22.19 -33.03 27.24
CA MET A 446 22.85 -33.80 28.27
C MET A 446 22.05 -35.03 28.73
N THR A 447 20.73 -34.89 28.88
CA THR A 447 19.85 -35.87 29.51
C THR A 447 18.85 -36.50 28.58
N GLY A 448 18.62 -35.91 27.38
CA GLY A 448 17.70 -36.37 26.36
C GLY A 448 18.39 -36.81 25.08
N ASP A 449 17.66 -36.67 23.98
CA ASP A 449 18.13 -37.07 22.62
C ASP A 449 18.95 -35.96 21.94
N GLY A 450 18.94 -34.73 22.48
CA GLY A 450 19.59 -33.56 21.91
C GLY A 450 18.82 -32.84 20.81
N SER A 451 17.54 -33.23 20.56
CA SER A 451 16.68 -32.49 19.67
C SER A 451 16.27 -31.13 20.24
N ALA A 452 15.94 -30.17 19.37
CA ALA A 452 15.56 -28.84 19.80
C ALA A 452 14.19 -28.83 20.49
N ILE A 453 14.13 -28.38 21.74
CA ILE A 453 12.89 -28.02 22.45
C ILE A 453 12.44 -26.63 22.00
N TYR A 454 13.37 -25.69 21.90
CA TYR A 454 13.14 -24.33 21.43
C TYR A 454 14.07 -24.03 20.26
N MET A 455 13.56 -23.29 19.28
CA MET A 455 14.34 -22.81 18.13
C MET A 455 13.74 -21.55 17.56
N VAL A 456 14.49 -20.86 16.71
CA VAL A 456 13.97 -19.82 15.82
C VAL A 456 13.81 -20.41 14.43
N GLU A 457 12.61 -20.37 13.89
CA GLU A 457 12.33 -20.69 12.48
C GLU A 457 12.27 -19.44 11.64
N GLU A 458 12.64 -19.52 10.35
CA GLU A 458 12.34 -18.50 9.35
C GLU A 458 11.31 -19.03 8.36
N ARG A 459 10.19 -18.33 8.26
CA ARG A 459 9.16 -18.60 7.24
C ARG A 459 9.47 -17.78 6.01
N ARG A 460 9.60 -18.47 4.89
CA ARG A 460 10.03 -17.91 3.61
C ARG A 460 8.87 -17.89 2.63
N SER A 461 8.80 -16.77 1.89
CA SER A 461 7.88 -16.57 0.76
C SER A 461 8.67 -15.91 -0.37
N ASP A 462 9.44 -16.70 -1.10
CA ASP A 462 10.28 -16.20 -2.18
C ASP A 462 9.46 -16.15 -3.48
N LEU A 463 9.52 -15.04 -4.20
CA LEU A 463 8.72 -14.78 -5.40
C LEU A 463 9.63 -14.42 -6.57
N ALA A 464 9.60 -15.23 -7.64
CA ALA A 464 10.15 -14.90 -8.95
C ALA A 464 9.01 -14.48 -9.87
N GLU A 465 9.09 -13.31 -10.46
CA GLU A 465 8.03 -12.80 -11.32
C GLU A 465 8.60 -12.14 -12.58
N ILE A 466 7.96 -12.41 -13.72
CA ILE A 466 8.20 -11.72 -14.97
C ILE A 466 6.86 -11.18 -15.50
N ALA A 467 6.84 -9.90 -15.84
CA ALA A 467 5.67 -9.21 -16.36
C ALA A 467 5.99 -8.57 -17.71
N PHE A 468 5.09 -8.69 -18.65
CA PHE A 468 5.10 -8.02 -19.94
C PHE A 468 3.84 -7.20 -20.08
N ASN A 469 3.99 -5.93 -20.44
CA ASN A 469 2.86 -5.04 -20.71
C ASN A 469 3.12 -4.30 -22.03
N THR A 470 2.09 -4.17 -22.84
CA THR A 470 2.08 -3.24 -23.98
C THR A 470 0.78 -2.45 -23.97
N THR A 471 0.88 -1.13 -24.14
CA THR A 471 -0.24 -0.20 -24.10
C THR A 471 -0.18 0.74 -25.29
N LEU A 472 -1.24 0.71 -26.09
CA LEU A 472 -1.47 1.61 -27.21
C LEU A 472 -2.36 2.76 -26.76
N ASN A 473 -1.95 3.99 -27.00
CA ASN A 473 -2.78 5.19 -26.88
C ASN A 473 -2.81 5.90 -28.23
N THR A 474 -3.98 6.14 -28.77
CA THR A 474 -4.14 6.81 -30.05
C THR A 474 -5.35 7.73 -30.06
N GLN A 475 -5.18 8.90 -30.66
CA GLN A 475 -6.27 9.83 -30.94
C GLN A 475 -6.88 9.45 -32.27
N LEU A 476 -8.11 8.92 -32.27
CA LEU A 476 -8.82 8.49 -33.47
C LEU A 476 -9.46 9.68 -34.20
N SER A 477 -9.90 10.67 -33.43
CA SER A 477 -10.41 11.96 -33.95
C SER A 477 -10.13 13.05 -32.92
N LYS A 478 -10.49 14.28 -33.16
CA LYS A 478 -10.36 15.38 -32.18
C LYS A 478 -11.10 15.11 -30.87
N GLU A 479 -12.17 14.35 -30.94
CA GLU A 479 -13.05 14.03 -29.82
C GLU A 479 -12.84 12.64 -29.25
N ILE A 480 -12.20 11.71 -29.98
CA ILE A 480 -12.16 10.29 -29.60
C ILE A 480 -10.73 9.83 -29.39
N ALA A 481 -10.45 9.34 -28.20
CA ALA A 481 -9.19 8.69 -27.84
C ALA A 481 -9.43 7.23 -27.51
N LEU A 482 -8.56 6.33 -28.00
CA LEU A 482 -8.54 4.91 -27.72
C LEU A 482 -7.29 4.58 -26.91
N SER A 483 -7.49 3.87 -25.80
CA SER A 483 -6.42 3.23 -25.06
C SER A 483 -6.68 1.72 -25.02
N ALA A 484 -5.68 0.91 -25.36
CA ALA A 484 -5.79 -0.55 -25.33
C ALA A 484 -4.50 -1.15 -24.81
N GLY A 485 -4.57 -2.28 -24.13
CA GLY A 485 -3.40 -2.92 -23.56
C GLY A 485 -3.48 -4.43 -23.50
N LEU A 486 -2.31 -5.07 -23.58
CA LEU A 486 -2.09 -6.48 -23.36
C LEU A 486 -1.14 -6.62 -22.18
N GLU A 487 -1.52 -7.45 -21.24
CA GLU A 487 -0.75 -7.75 -20.03
C GLU A 487 -0.51 -9.25 -19.93
N PHE A 488 0.70 -9.64 -19.62
CA PHE A 488 1.06 -11.02 -19.30
C PHE A 488 1.98 -11.03 -18.08
N LYS A 489 1.72 -11.96 -17.15
CA LYS A 489 2.54 -12.13 -15.96
C LYS A 489 2.65 -13.60 -15.60
N TYR A 490 3.86 -14.04 -15.34
CA TYR A 490 4.15 -15.32 -14.71
C TYR A 490 4.79 -15.10 -13.36
N SER A 491 4.24 -15.73 -12.34
CA SER A 491 4.73 -15.67 -10.97
C SER A 491 4.95 -17.09 -10.44
N GLN A 492 6.16 -17.34 -9.93
CA GLN A 492 6.48 -18.54 -9.17
C GLN A 492 6.78 -18.15 -7.73
N SER A 493 5.92 -18.57 -6.81
CA SER A 493 6.11 -18.31 -5.38
C SER A 493 6.49 -19.59 -4.67
N LYS A 494 7.64 -19.60 -4.01
CA LYS A 494 8.10 -20.69 -3.16
C LYS A 494 7.81 -20.37 -1.69
N GLN A 495 7.03 -21.23 -1.04
CA GLN A 495 6.63 -21.15 0.35
C GLN A 495 7.31 -22.27 1.13
N PHE A 496 8.13 -21.94 2.12
CA PHE A 496 8.88 -22.94 2.88
C PHE A 496 9.33 -22.40 4.24
N LYS A 497 9.79 -23.29 5.12
CA LYS A 497 10.41 -22.90 6.39
C LYS A 497 11.86 -23.35 6.44
N THR A 498 12.71 -22.56 7.11
CA THR A 498 14.08 -22.95 7.44
C THR A 498 14.31 -22.84 8.94
N VAL A 499 15.25 -23.60 9.45
CA VAL A 499 15.79 -23.41 10.81
C VAL A 499 16.70 -22.19 10.78
N ASP A 500 16.37 -21.12 11.53
CA ASP A 500 17.20 -19.90 11.62
C ASP A 500 18.24 -20.00 12.75
N ASP A 501 17.85 -20.56 13.92
CA ASP A 501 18.73 -20.76 15.07
C ASP A 501 18.21 -21.90 15.94
N LEU A 502 19.06 -22.88 16.22
CA LEU A 502 18.73 -24.04 17.06
C LEU A 502 18.79 -23.73 18.57
N LEU A 503 19.18 -22.51 18.95
CA LEU A 503 19.32 -22.09 20.37
C LEU A 503 20.15 -23.08 21.18
N GLY A 504 21.25 -23.59 20.62
CA GLY A 504 22.19 -24.49 21.26
C GLY A 504 21.78 -25.98 21.26
N ALA A 505 20.69 -26.38 20.61
CA ALA A 505 20.37 -27.81 20.40
C ALA A 505 21.28 -28.43 19.34
N LYS A 506 21.38 -29.77 19.31
CA LYS A 506 22.22 -30.49 18.33
C LYS A 506 21.58 -30.55 16.96
N TYR A 507 20.26 -30.67 16.86
CA TYR A 507 19.47 -30.78 15.64
C TYR A 507 17.99 -30.56 15.96
N LEU A 508 17.17 -30.37 14.90
CA LEU A 508 15.71 -30.45 14.99
C LEU A 508 15.26 -31.71 14.29
N LEU A 509 14.32 -32.46 14.91
CA LEU A 509 13.62 -33.56 14.24
C LEU A 509 12.46 -33.00 13.42
N ASP A 510 12.43 -33.28 12.11
CA ASP A 510 11.42 -32.76 11.19
C ASP A 510 10.10 -33.52 11.26
N ASN A 511 9.47 -33.44 12.42
CA ASN A 511 8.16 -34.01 12.69
C ASN A 511 7.12 -32.91 12.92
N ASP A 512 5.85 -33.22 12.70
CA ASP A 512 4.76 -32.36 13.14
C ASP A 512 4.50 -32.52 14.63
N LYS A 513 4.81 -31.52 15.42
CA LYS A 513 4.69 -31.53 16.89
C LYS A 513 3.30 -31.81 17.43
N TYR A 514 2.26 -31.45 16.70
CA TYR A 514 0.87 -31.73 17.12
C TYR A 514 0.46 -33.15 16.77
N ALA A 515 0.85 -33.62 15.59
CA ALA A 515 0.62 -35.00 15.18
C ALA A 515 1.39 -35.99 16.05
N GLU A 516 2.64 -35.69 16.41
CA GLU A 516 3.46 -36.50 17.31
C GLU A 516 2.79 -36.69 18.67
N ARG A 517 2.22 -35.64 19.23
CA ARG A 517 1.46 -35.72 20.49
C ARG A 517 0.14 -36.51 20.35
N ASP A 518 -0.60 -36.26 19.25
CA ASP A 518 -1.98 -36.71 19.11
C ASP A 518 -2.12 -38.07 18.45
N PHE A 519 -1.09 -38.55 17.72
CA PHE A 519 -1.00 -39.81 17.01
C PHE A 519 0.25 -40.58 17.43
N ALA A 520 0.58 -40.56 18.73
CA ALA A 520 1.72 -41.27 19.25
C ALA A 520 1.70 -42.76 18.84
N GLY A 521 2.81 -43.28 18.32
CA GLY A 521 2.94 -44.64 17.78
C GLY A 521 2.53 -44.78 16.31
N ASN A 522 2.12 -43.73 15.63
CA ASN A 522 1.94 -43.72 14.18
C ASN A 522 3.03 -42.89 13.50
N ASP A 523 4.17 -43.54 13.26
CA ASP A 523 5.35 -42.87 12.70
C ASP A 523 5.14 -42.29 11.31
N GLN A 524 4.18 -42.78 10.55
CA GLN A 524 3.86 -42.25 9.22
C GLN A 524 3.16 -40.88 9.31
N VAL A 525 2.13 -40.77 10.15
CA VAL A 525 1.30 -39.57 10.26
C VAL A 525 2.09 -38.37 10.79
N VAL A 526 3.10 -38.59 11.62
CA VAL A 526 3.91 -37.54 12.23
C VAL A 526 4.94 -36.91 11.28
N GLN A 527 5.24 -37.56 10.15
CA GLN A 527 6.25 -37.06 9.21
C GLN A 527 5.76 -35.83 8.42
N ASN A 528 6.57 -34.80 8.40
CA ASN A 528 6.37 -33.68 7.47
C ASN A 528 6.71 -34.08 6.02
N ASP A 529 7.66 -35.02 5.84
CA ASP A 529 8.03 -35.54 4.52
C ASP A 529 8.27 -37.08 4.56
N LEU A 530 7.30 -37.82 4.05
CA LEU A 530 7.40 -39.30 3.91
C LEU A 530 8.50 -39.74 2.94
N ASN A 531 8.98 -38.86 2.07
CA ASN A 531 10.10 -39.17 1.19
C ASN A 531 11.45 -39.21 1.94
N LYS A 532 11.48 -38.61 3.14
CA LYS A 532 12.66 -38.50 4.02
C LYS A 532 12.24 -38.69 5.48
N PRO A 533 11.73 -39.86 5.90
CA PRO A 533 11.23 -40.07 7.24
C PRO A 533 12.33 -39.93 8.30
N GLY A 534 11.99 -39.44 9.49
CA GLY A 534 12.91 -39.28 10.61
C GLY A 534 14.06 -38.29 10.35
N ARG A 535 13.86 -37.34 9.44
CA ARG A 535 14.90 -36.39 9.03
C ARG A 535 15.33 -35.49 10.18
N ARG A 536 16.62 -35.43 10.41
CA ARG A 536 17.25 -34.43 11.27
C ARG A 536 17.69 -33.25 10.43
N VAL A 537 17.43 -32.03 10.92
CA VAL A 537 17.73 -30.79 10.21
C VAL A 537 18.52 -29.83 11.10
N TRP A 538 19.34 -29.01 10.46
CA TRP A 538 20.22 -28.04 11.07
C TRP A 538 19.91 -26.63 10.59
N GLU A 539 20.62 -25.63 11.10
CA GLU A 539 20.47 -24.25 10.70
C GLU A 539 20.65 -24.07 9.20
N GLY A 540 19.71 -23.37 8.57
CA GLY A 540 19.60 -23.17 7.13
C GLY A 540 18.80 -24.25 6.38
N ASP A 541 18.59 -25.44 6.97
CA ASP A 541 17.82 -26.50 6.33
C ASP A 541 16.34 -26.19 6.24
N VAL A 542 15.72 -26.65 5.14
CA VAL A 542 14.27 -26.56 4.96
C VAL A 542 13.60 -27.66 5.76
N PHE A 543 12.50 -27.33 6.47
CA PHE A 543 11.73 -28.28 7.26
C PHE A 543 10.23 -27.93 7.29
N GLY A 544 9.40 -28.83 7.79
CA GLY A 544 7.98 -28.60 8.03
C GLY A 544 7.14 -28.59 6.78
N TYR A 545 7.36 -27.66 5.87
CA TYR A 545 6.71 -27.59 4.55
C TYR A 545 7.63 -26.95 3.50
N ASP A 546 7.46 -27.38 2.26
CA ASP A 546 8.02 -26.76 1.05
C ASP A 546 7.02 -26.97 -0.10
N TYR A 547 6.52 -25.89 -0.69
CA TYR A 547 5.65 -25.94 -1.85
C TYR A 547 5.79 -24.69 -2.70
N ARG A 548 5.30 -24.76 -3.95
CA ARG A 548 5.32 -23.63 -4.89
C ARG A 548 3.93 -23.37 -5.44
N TYR A 549 3.68 -22.13 -5.77
CA TYR A 549 2.59 -21.72 -6.64
C TYR A 549 3.13 -21.31 -8.00
N HIS A 550 2.46 -21.77 -9.05
CA HIS A 550 2.64 -21.32 -10.42
C HIS A 550 1.39 -20.56 -10.83
N ILE A 551 1.55 -19.27 -11.13
CA ILE A 551 0.45 -18.36 -11.45
C ILE A 551 0.72 -17.72 -12.79
N TYR A 552 -0.22 -17.85 -13.73
CA TYR A 552 -0.19 -17.19 -15.03
C TYR A 552 -1.39 -16.25 -15.12
N ASN A 553 -1.13 -15.01 -15.48
CA ASN A 553 -2.15 -14.00 -15.73
C ASN A 553 -1.93 -13.45 -17.13
N ALA A 554 -2.96 -13.49 -17.96
CA ALA A 554 -2.99 -12.86 -19.27
C ALA A 554 -4.26 -12.02 -19.39
N ALA A 555 -4.16 -10.79 -19.84
CA ALA A 555 -5.30 -9.90 -19.98
C ALA A 555 -5.20 -9.01 -21.20
N LEU A 556 -6.35 -8.80 -21.85
CA LEU A 556 -6.54 -7.83 -22.91
C LEU A 556 -7.61 -6.84 -22.48
N TRP A 557 -7.34 -5.56 -22.65
CA TRP A 557 -8.30 -4.51 -22.31
C TRP A 557 -8.31 -3.41 -23.37
N ALA A 558 -9.44 -2.75 -23.48
CA ALA A 558 -9.60 -1.56 -24.29
C ALA A 558 -10.60 -0.59 -23.64
N GLN A 559 -10.36 0.69 -23.82
CA GLN A 559 -11.28 1.76 -23.44
C GLN A 559 -11.26 2.88 -24.45
N ASN A 560 -12.43 3.50 -24.63
CA ASN A 560 -12.61 4.70 -25.41
C ASN A 560 -12.97 5.88 -24.53
N GLU A 561 -12.44 7.04 -24.87
CA GLU A 561 -12.84 8.32 -24.29
C GLU A 561 -13.38 9.22 -25.40
N HIS A 562 -14.57 9.78 -25.17
CA HIS A 562 -15.23 10.74 -26.05
C HIS A 562 -15.32 12.08 -25.34
N LYS A 563 -14.69 13.13 -25.90
CA LYS A 563 -14.62 14.48 -25.33
C LYS A 563 -15.41 15.45 -26.16
N TYR A 564 -16.62 15.79 -25.73
CA TYR A 564 -17.51 16.77 -26.35
C TYR A 564 -17.53 18.06 -25.51
N TYR A 565 -18.14 19.09 -26.06
CA TYR A 565 -18.21 20.41 -25.43
C TYR A 565 -18.77 20.36 -23.99
N LYS A 566 -19.88 19.65 -23.77
CA LYS A 566 -20.55 19.53 -22.48
C LYS A 566 -20.39 18.17 -21.82
N TRP A 567 -19.92 17.14 -22.53
CA TRP A 567 -19.84 15.77 -22.05
C TRP A 567 -18.49 15.17 -22.34
N ASP A 568 -17.91 14.54 -21.34
CA ASP A 568 -16.88 13.54 -21.55
C ASP A 568 -17.46 12.18 -21.16
N ILE A 569 -17.33 11.18 -22.03
CA ILE A 569 -17.84 9.85 -21.79
C ILE A 569 -16.70 8.88 -22.00
N TYR A 570 -16.55 7.93 -21.11
CA TYR A 570 -15.64 6.81 -21.34
C TYR A 570 -16.31 5.48 -21.04
N TYR A 571 -15.88 4.46 -21.74
CA TYR A 571 -16.26 3.08 -21.48
C TYR A 571 -15.12 2.14 -21.86
N GLY A 572 -15.07 0.98 -21.22
CA GLY A 572 -14.03 0.00 -21.48
C GLY A 572 -14.41 -1.38 -20.97
N ALA A 573 -13.72 -2.37 -21.52
CA ALA A 573 -13.83 -3.76 -21.14
C ALA A 573 -12.45 -4.42 -21.02
N LYS A 574 -12.34 -5.43 -20.18
CA LYS A 574 -11.15 -6.27 -20.00
C LYS A 574 -11.57 -7.72 -19.92
N LEU A 575 -10.81 -8.57 -20.62
CA LEU A 575 -10.91 -10.02 -20.52
C LEU A 575 -9.58 -10.55 -19.97
N ALA A 576 -9.64 -11.41 -18.96
CA ALA A 576 -8.46 -11.95 -18.32
C ALA A 576 -8.59 -13.47 -18.13
N LEU A 577 -7.48 -14.17 -18.39
CA LEU A 577 -7.28 -15.58 -18.05
C LEU A 577 -6.26 -15.67 -16.92
N ASN A 578 -6.65 -16.30 -15.83
CA ASN A 578 -5.78 -16.52 -14.68
C ASN A 578 -5.72 -18.00 -14.38
N THR A 579 -4.53 -18.56 -14.20
CA THR A 579 -4.37 -19.95 -13.80
C THR A 579 -3.49 -20.04 -12.56
N ILE A 580 -3.86 -20.92 -11.65
CA ILE A 580 -3.16 -21.14 -10.38
C ILE A 580 -2.99 -22.64 -10.17
N GLN A 581 -1.75 -23.05 -9.89
CA GLN A 581 -1.42 -24.45 -9.59
C GLN A 581 -0.47 -24.50 -8.40
N ARG A 582 -0.76 -25.35 -7.42
CA ARG A 582 0.16 -25.68 -6.32
C ARG A 582 1.04 -26.88 -6.72
N GLU A 583 2.33 -26.83 -6.37
CA GLU A 583 3.28 -27.94 -6.48
C GLU A 583 3.92 -28.19 -5.13
N GLY A 584 3.62 -29.32 -4.50
CA GLY A 584 4.21 -29.74 -3.22
C GLY A 584 5.56 -30.41 -3.41
N MET A 585 6.55 -30.03 -2.61
CA MET A 585 7.91 -30.57 -2.64
C MET A 585 8.15 -31.61 -1.52
N MET A 586 7.22 -31.69 -0.55
CA MET A 586 7.23 -32.64 0.57
C MET A 586 5.96 -33.48 0.54
N ARG A 587 6.10 -34.80 0.85
CA ARG A 587 4.96 -35.72 0.98
C ARG A 587 4.53 -35.80 2.42
N ASN A 588 3.47 -35.09 2.80
CA ASN A 588 3.00 -35.01 4.18
C ASN A 588 2.36 -36.31 4.65
N GLY A 589 2.68 -36.76 5.87
CA GLY A 589 2.19 -38.03 6.41
C GLY A 589 0.68 -38.08 6.65
N ARG A 590 0.02 -36.94 6.80
CA ARG A 590 -1.45 -36.86 6.98
C ARG A 590 -2.20 -36.78 5.64
N TYR A 591 -1.54 -36.29 4.61
CA TYR A 591 -2.10 -36.08 3.26
C TYR A 591 -1.17 -36.68 2.19
N PRO A 592 -0.86 -37.99 2.24
CA PRO A 592 0.17 -38.59 1.39
C PRO A 592 -0.15 -38.54 -0.11
N ASP A 593 -1.44 -38.46 -0.46
CA ASP A 593 -1.91 -38.59 -1.84
C ASP A 593 -2.08 -37.25 -2.54
N ASN A 594 -2.19 -36.12 -1.78
CA ASN A 594 -2.47 -34.81 -2.34
C ASN A 594 -1.60 -33.68 -1.76
N SER A 595 -0.43 -34.02 -1.22
CA SER A 595 0.53 -33.05 -0.71
C SER A 595 1.76 -32.86 -1.60
N TYR A 596 2.15 -33.90 -2.38
CA TYR A 596 3.37 -33.97 -3.16
C TYR A 596 3.12 -33.89 -4.67
N GLY A 597 4.00 -33.21 -5.40
CA GLY A 597 3.90 -32.99 -6.83
C GLY A 597 2.90 -31.89 -7.22
N LYS A 598 2.58 -31.85 -8.51
CA LYS A 598 1.65 -30.85 -9.08
C LYS A 598 0.20 -31.22 -8.78
N GLY A 599 -0.49 -30.37 -8.07
CA GLY A 599 -1.92 -30.46 -7.83
C GLY A 599 -2.74 -30.05 -9.05
N LYS A 600 -4.05 -29.93 -8.86
CA LYS A 600 -4.99 -29.50 -9.92
C LYS A 600 -4.68 -28.09 -10.39
N LEU A 601 -4.70 -27.88 -11.71
CA LEU A 601 -4.67 -26.55 -12.31
C LEU A 601 -6.07 -25.91 -12.21
N HIS A 602 -6.15 -24.76 -11.55
CA HIS A 602 -7.37 -23.97 -11.47
C HIS A 602 -7.28 -22.83 -12.48
N ALA A 603 -8.24 -22.72 -13.37
CA ALA A 603 -8.33 -21.70 -14.39
C ALA A 603 -9.60 -20.84 -14.23
N PHE A 604 -9.44 -19.55 -14.35
CA PHE A 604 -10.50 -18.55 -14.22
C PHE A 604 -10.50 -17.63 -15.44
N ILE A 605 -11.64 -17.52 -16.09
CA ILE A 605 -11.88 -16.52 -17.14
C ILE A 605 -12.69 -15.40 -16.49
N ASN A 606 -12.17 -14.20 -16.52
CA ASN A 606 -12.72 -13.04 -15.82
C ASN A 606 -13.02 -11.92 -16.81
N PHE A 607 -14.13 -11.23 -16.62
CA PHE A 607 -14.58 -10.11 -17.42
C PHE A 607 -14.77 -8.88 -16.52
N ASP A 608 -14.12 -7.77 -16.88
CA ASP A 608 -14.30 -6.48 -16.24
C ASP A 608 -14.91 -5.48 -17.22
N ALA A 609 -15.76 -4.59 -16.72
CA ALA A 609 -16.37 -3.51 -17.51
C ALA A 609 -16.39 -2.22 -16.69
N LYS A 610 -16.23 -1.09 -17.36
CA LYS A 610 -16.42 0.24 -16.76
C LYS A 610 -17.05 1.23 -17.71
N VAL A 611 -17.74 2.20 -17.13
CA VAL A 611 -18.34 3.32 -17.85
C VAL A 611 -18.32 4.55 -16.94
N GLY A 612 -18.16 5.71 -17.54
CA GLY A 612 -18.31 6.97 -16.81
C GLY A 612 -18.68 8.12 -17.73
N ALA A 613 -19.26 9.13 -17.14
CA ALA A 613 -19.67 10.34 -17.82
C ALA A 613 -19.35 11.57 -16.95
N VAL A 614 -18.85 12.61 -17.57
CA VAL A 614 -18.63 13.91 -16.97
C VAL A 614 -19.52 14.92 -17.66
N TYR A 615 -20.45 15.54 -16.93
CA TYR A 615 -21.21 16.66 -17.42
C TYR A 615 -20.58 17.98 -16.98
N LYS A 616 -20.25 18.83 -17.93
CA LYS A 616 -19.64 20.13 -17.73
C LYS A 616 -20.72 21.21 -17.73
N PHE A 617 -21.15 21.66 -16.54
CA PHE A 617 -22.07 22.82 -16.45
C PHE A 617 -21.40 24.04 -17.08
N ASN A 618 -20.15 24.25 -16.77
CA ASN A 618 -19.25 25.26 -17.31
C ASN A 618 -17.78 24.82 -17.03
N GLY A 619 -16.79 25.64 -17.32
CA GLY A 619 -15.38 25.35 -17.04
C GLY A 619 -14.98 25.24 -15.55
N ARG A 620 -15.92 25.44 -14.63
CA ARG A 620 -15.67 25.46 -13.17
C ARG A 620 -16.48 24.43 -12.38
N HIS A 621 -17.53 23.89 -12.96
CA HIS A 621 -18.49 23.01 -12.30
C HIS A 621 -18.75 21.77 -13.14
N PHE A 622 -18.49 20.61 -12.56
CA PHE A 622 -18.58 19.31 -13.21
C PHE A 622 -19.37 18.33 -12.35
N LEU A 623 -20.16 17.50 -12.99
CA LEU A 623 -20.79 16.34 -12.36
C LEU A 623 -20.24 15.10 -13.02
N THR A 624 -19.68 14.17 -12.25
CA THR A 624 -19.18 12.90 -12.76
C THR A 624 -19.99 11.74 -12.22
N LEU A 625 -20.25 10.76 -13.06
CA LEU A 625 -20.85 9.49 -12.70
C LEU A 625 -19.93 8.39 -13.22
N ASN A 626 -19.50 7.48 -12.35
CA ASN A 626 -18.66 6.35 -12.73
C ASN A 626 -19.29 5.07 -12.22
N ALA A 627 -19.19 4.00 -13.02
CA ALA A 627 -19.57 2.65 -12.62
C ALA A 627 -18.55 1.65 -13.15
N GLN A 628 -18.26 0.62 -12.35
CA GLN A 628 -17.32 -0.44 -12.69
C GLN A 628 -17.80 -1.77 -12.13
N TYR A 629 -17.71 -2.81 -12.95
CA TYR A 629 -17.85 -4.19 -12.56
C TYR A 629 -16.53 -4.92 -12.77
N LEU A 630 -16.06 -5.64 -11.75
CA LEU A 630 -14.86 -6.43 -11.77
C LEU A 630 -15.16 -7.86 -11.35
N ASN A 631 -14.55 -8.80 -12.08
CA ASN A 631 -14.58 -10.21 -11.73
C ASN A 631 -13.13 -10.70 -11.63
N ARG A 632 -12.73 -11.24 -10.47
CA ARG A 632 -11.34 -11.58 -10.17
C ARG A 632 -11.20 -12.93 -9.51
N PRO A 633 -10.15 -13.71 -9.82
CA PRO A 633 -9.87 -14.95 -9.10
C PRO A 633 -9.60 -14.65 -7.62
N GLN A 634 -9.81 -15.65 -6.77
CA GLN A 634 -9.32 -15.60 -5.40
C GLN A 634 -7.79 -15.68 -5.39
N LEU A 635 -7.16 -15.06 -4.42
CA LEU A 635 -5.72 -15.23 -4.21
C LEU A 635 -5.46 -16.67 -3.74
N GLU A 636 -4.35 -17.24 -4.18
CA GLU A 636 -3.99 -18.63 -3.86
C GLU A 636 -3.95 -18.91 -2.36
N ARG A 637 -3.46 -17.94 -1.56
CA ARG A 637 -3.43 -18.06 -0.10
C ARG A 637 -4.83 -18.10 0.54
N GLN A 638 -5.87 -17.63 -0.16
CA GLN A 638 -7.26 -17.66 0.32
C GLN A 638 -7.95 -18.93 -0.15
N MET A 639 -7.68 -19.39 -1.39
CA MET A 639 -8.37 -20.52 -1.98
C MET A 639 -7.94 -21.89 -1.44
N TYR A 640 -6.65 -22.10 -1.14
CA TYR A 640 -6.17 -23.32 -0.54
C TYR A 640 -6.40 -23.33 0.97
N VAL A 641 -7.06 -24.37 1.51
CA VAL A 641 -7.42 -24.44 2.93
C VAL A 641 -6.17 -24.63 3.78
N SER A 642 -5.34 -25.63 3.45
CA SER A 642 -4.12 -25.99 4.19
C SER A 642 -2.94 -26.20 3.24
N PRO A 643 -2.44 -25.15 2.58
CA PRO A 643 -1.44 -25.32 1.51
C PRO A 643 -0.10 -25.88 1.98
N ASP A 644 0.23 -25.76 3.27
CA ASP A 644 1.44 -26.31 3.88
C ASP A 644 1.48 -27.84 3.79
N ILE A 645 0.32 -28.50 3.82
CA ILE A 645 0.20 -29.97 3.96
C ILE A 645 -0.64 -30.63 2.86
N SER A 646 -1.42 -29.87 2.06
CA SER A 646 -2.31 -30.44 1.04
C SER A 646 -2.62 -29.43 -0.07
N ASP A 647 -3.18 -29.91 -1.18
CA ASP A 647 -3.70 -29.10 -2.28
C ASP A 647 -5.23 -28.87 -2.22
N ILE A 648 -5.83 -29.13 -1.06
CA ILE A 648 -7.27 -28.96 -0.85
C ILE A 648 -7.64 -27.47 -0.95
N VAL A 649 -8.59 -27.17 -1.83
CA VAL A 649 -9.20 -25.85 -1.97
C VAL A 649 -10.55 -25.77 -1.26
N ALA A 650 -11.04 -24.56 -1.05
CA ALA A 650 -12.38 -24.34 -0.51
C ALA A 650 -13.46 -25.03 -1.36
N PRO A 651 -14.53 -25.55 -0.75
CA PRO A 651 -15.56 -26.36 -1.45
C PRO A 651 -16.20 -25.63 -2.64
N THR A 652 -16.42 -24.32 -2.51
CA THR A 652 -16.96 -23.49 -3.58
C THR A 652 -15.93 -22.46 -3.99
N LEU A 653 -15.19 -22.76 -5.07
CA LEU A 653 -14.16 -21.87 -5.60
C LEU A 653 -14.73 -21.08 -6.78
N LYS A 654 -15.10 -19.83 -6.52
CA LYS A 654 -15.59 -18.87 -7.51
C LYS A 654 -14.70 -17.64 -7.56
N SER A 655 -14.67 -16.96 -8.71
CA SER A 655 -14.12 -15.62 -8.79
C SER A 655 -14.99 -14.65 -7.99
N LYS A 656 -14.36 -13.78 -7.21
CA LYS A 656 -15.06 -12.70 -6.51
C LYS A 656 -15.58 -11.67 -7.50
N GLN A 657 -16.74 -11.12 -7.20
CA GLN A 657 -17.38 -10.06 -8.00
C GLN A 657 -17.38 -8.76 -7.22
N ILE A 658 -17.20 -7.66 -7.91
CA ILE A 658 -17.17 -6.32 -7.32
C ILE A 658 -17.95 -5.40 -8.23
N GLY A 659 -18.97 -4.74 -7.70
CA GLY A 659 -19.72 -3.70 -8.38
C GLY A 659 -19.57 -2.38 -7.64
N SER A 660 -19.14 -1.33 -8.32
CA SER A 660 -18.94 -0.01 -7.73
C SER A 660 -19.57 1.08 -8.57
N VAL A 661 -20.17 2.05 -7.89
CA VAL A 661 -20.71 3.26 -8.51
C VAL A 661 -20.38 4.46 -7.64
N ASP A 662 -20.01 5.58 -8.27
CA ASP A 662 -19.90 6.86 -7.58
C ASP A 662 -20.44 8.01 -8.40
N ILE A 663 -20.90 9.04 -7.69
CA ILE A 663 -21.28 10.33 -8.23
C ILE A 663 -20.46 11.41 -7.53
N ASN A 664 -19.86 12.31 -8.32
CA ASN A 664 -19.01 13.35 -7.77
C ASN A 664 -19.41 14.71 -8.37
N TYR A 665 -19.66 15.68 -7.52
CA TYR A 665 -19.75 17.07 -7.91
C TYR A 665 -18.41 17.76 -7.63
N ILE A 666 -17.75 18.23 -8.69
CA ILE A 666 -16.44 18.88 -8.65
C ILE A 666 -16.61 20.35 -8.99
N PHE A 667 -16.03 21.22 -8.20
CA PHE A 667 -16.00 22.64 -8.46
C PHE A 667 -14.58 23.20 -8.32
N SER A 668 -14.22 24.09 -9.25
CA SER A 668 -12.91 24.74 -9.30
C SER A 668 -13.09 26.19 -9.69
N THR A 669 -13.07 27.07 -8.70
CA THR A 669 -13.09 28.52 -8.88
C THR A 669 -11.71 29.07 -8.46
N PRO A 670 -11.37 30.33 -8.78
CA PRO A 670 -10.07 30.90 -8.44
C PRO A 670 -9.71 30.82 -6.94
N LYS A 671 -10.70 30.88 -6.06
CA LYS A 671 -10.48 30.90 -4.62
C LYS A 671 -10.94 29.62 -3.91
N VAL A 672 -11.86 28.88 -4.50
CA VAL A 672 -12.44 27.69 -3.86
C VAL A 672 -12.46 26.55 -4.86
N LYS A 673 -11.90 25.43 -4.49
CA LYS A 673 -12.03 24.18 -5.24
C LYS A 673 -12.35 23.03 -4.30
N GLY A 674 -13.05 22.05 -4.83
CA GLY A 674 -13.40 20.90 -4.03
C GLY A 674 -14.23 19.87 -4.76
N ARG A 675 -14.57 18.85 -4.01
CA ARG A 675 -15.35 17.69 -4.46
C ARG A 675 -16.32 17.26 -3.36
N LEU A 676 -17.55 16.98 -3.76
CA LEU A 676 -18.51 16.22 -2.95
C LEU A 676 -18.80 14.93 -3.69
N SER A 677 -18.66 13.79 -3.02
CA SER A 677 -18.83 12.47 -3.60
C SER A 677 -19.78 11.62 -2.78
N ALA A 678 -20.57 10.80 -3.45
CA ALA A 678 -21.27 9.67 -2.84
C ALA A 678 -20.87 8.40 -3.57
N PHE A 679 -20.69 7.30 -2.85
CA PHE A 679 -20.27 6.03 -3.42
C PHE A 679 -20.98 4.83 -2.80
N TYR A 680 -21.09 3.78 -3.60
CA TYR A 680 -21.57 2.47 -3.19
C TYR A 680 -20.74 1.39 -3.88
N THR A 681 -20.24 0.42 -3.12
CA THR A 681 -19.49 -0.73 -3.64
C THR A 681 -19.95 -2.01 -2.93
N GLY A 682 -20.39 -2.98 -3.71
CA GLY A 682 -20.69 -4.33 -3.26
C GLY A 682 -19.58 -5.29 -3.64
N PHE A 683 -19.26 -6.20 -2.74
CA PHE A 683 -18.32 -7.31 -2.93
C PHE A 683 -19.09 -8.60 -2.68
N TRP A 684 -18.97 -9.56 -3.60
CA TRP A 684 -19.66 -10.85 -3.53
C TRP A 684 -18.68 -11.99 -3.80
N ASP A 685 -18.95 -13.12 -3.19
CA ASP A 685 -18.16 -14.34 -3.32
C ASP A 685 -16.67 -14.17 -2.93
N ASP A 686 -16.34 -13.22 -2.03
CA ASP A 686 -14.98 -13.06 -1.54
C ASP A 686 -14.62 -14.19 -0.55
N MET A 687 -13.33 -14.34 -0.26
CA MET A 687 -12.82 -15.32 0.70
C MET A 687 -12.01 -14.62 1.80
N LYS A 688 -12.10 -15.17 3.02
CA LYS A 688 -11.26 -14.71 4.15
C LYS A 688 -10.69 -15.94 4.85
N LYS A 689 -9.36 -16.00 4.96
CA LYS A 689 -8.67 -17.07 5.68
C LYS A 689 -8.17 -16.54 7.02
N VAL A 690 -8.37 -17.33 8.07
CA VAL A 690 -7.87 -17.07 9.42
C VAL A 690 -7.26 -18.35 9.99
N ALA A 691 -6.28 -18.20 10.89
CA ALA A 691 -5.73 -19.30 11.66
C ALA A 691 -5.92 -18.99 13.14
N TYR A 692 -6.25 -19.97 13.92
CA TYR A 692 -6.38 -19.84 15.36
C TYR A 692 -5.97 -21.14 16.08
N TYR A 693 -5.63 -21.02 17.34
CA TYR A 693 -5.37 -22.17 18.18
C TYR A 693 -6.66 -22.65 18.84
N ASP A 694 -7.05 -23.90 18.62
CA ASP A 694 -8.20 -24.53 19.26
C ASP A 694 -7.73 -25.23 20.55
N ASP A 695 -8.21 -24.72 21.69
CA ASP A 695 -7.83 -25.26 23.01
C ASP A 695 -8.38 -26.65 23.27
N THR A 696 -9.51 -27.03 22.66
CA THR A 696 -10.10 -28.36 22.77
C THR A 696 -9.28 -29.40 22.02
N GLN A 697 -8.89 -29.06 20.79
CA GLN A 697 -8.05 -29.92 19.95
C GLN A 697 -6.56 -29.74 20.25
N ARG A 698 -6.18 -28.71 21.00
CA ARG A 698 -4.80 -28.32 21.34
C ARG A 698 -3.91 -28.17 20.11
N THR A 699 -4.45 -27.65 19.01
CA THR A 699 -3.76 -27.52 17.73
C THR A 699 -4.21 -26.29 16.99
N PHE A 700 -3.47 -25.89 15.94
CA PHE A 700 -3.92 -24.83 15.06
C PHE A 700 -5.00 -25.35 14.10
N VAL A 701 -5.99 -24.51 13.87
CA VAL A 701 -7.04 -24.69 12.89
C VAL A 701 -6.92 -23.60 11.84
N LEU A 702 -6.86 -23.99 10.58
CA LEU A 702 -6.96 -23.12 9.43
C LEU A 702 -8.44 -23.07 9.02
N HIS A 703 -8.99 -21.87 9.01
CA HIS A 703 -10.39 -21.62 8.74
C HIS A 703 -10.52 -20.69 7.53
N THR A 704 -11.03 -21.20 6.43
CA THR A 704 -11.28 -20.46 5.20
C THR A 704 -12.77 -20.19 5.07
N LEU A 705 -13.16 -18.92 5.16
CA LEU A 705 -14.53 -18.46 4.85
C LEU A 705 -14.64 -18.27 3.34
N TYR A 706 -15.76 -18.69 2.77
CA TYR A 706 -16.11 -18.52 1.35
C TYR A 706 -17.55 -18.01 1.21
N GLY A 707 -17.82 -17.34 0.08
CA GLY A 707 -19.07 -16.62 -0.11
C GLY A 707 -19.19 -15.44 0.87
N VAL A 708 -18.10 -14.69 1.08
CA VAL A 708 -18.08 -13.52 1.96
C VAL A 708 -18.54 -12.29 1.19
N ASP A 709 -19.68 -11.71 1.59
CA ASP A 709 -20.18 -10.50 0.98
C ASP A 709 -19.97 -9.28 1.88
N LYS A 710 -19.60 -8.15 1.26
CA LYS A 710 -19.33 -6.88 1.96
C LYS A 710 -19.97 -5.72 1.21
N VAL A 711 -20.29 -4.68 1.96
CA VAL A 711 -20.79 -3.41 1.40
C VAL A 711 -19.97 -2.25 1.95
N HIS A 712 -19.51 -1.40 1.04
CA HIS A 712 -18.87 -0.13 1.34
C HIS A 712 -19.71 0.99 0.74
N ARG A 713 -20.19 1.92 1.56
CA ARG A 713 -21.00 3.06 1.11
C ARG A 713 -20.73 4.28 1.94
N GLY A 714 -20.84 5.45 1.35
CA GLY A 714 -20.64 6.68 2.10
C GLY A 714 -20.58 7.93 1.24
N VAL A 715 -20.26 9.01 1.93
CA VAL A 715 -20.06 10.33 1.34
C VAL A 715 -18.68 10.87 1.72
N GLU A 716 -18.07 11.60 0.79
CA GLU A 716 -16.78 12.25 0.96
C GLU A 716 -16.90 13.72 0.57
N VAL A 717 -16.27 14.61 1.30
CA VAL A 717 -16.15 16.03 0.99
C VAL A 717 -14.68 16.46 1.10
N GLY A 718 -14.22 17.22 0.12
CA GLY A 718 -12.93 17.89 0.17
C GLY A 718 -13.07 19.30 -0.39
N VAL A 719 -12.64 20.32 0.37
CA VAL A 719 -12.72 21.72 -0.02
C VAL A 719 -11.41 22.41 0.32
N GLU A 720 -10.83 23.11 -0.64
CA GLU A 720 -9.72 24.03 -0.45
C GLU A 720 -10.22 25.45 -0.69
N TYR A 721 -9.94 26.37 0.24
CA TYR A 721 -10.24 27.78 0.11
C TYR A 721 -8.98 28.63 0.24
N LYS A 722 -8.65 29.38 -0.80
CA LYS A 722 -7.52 30.30 -0.89
C LYS A 722 -8.01 31.75 -0.93
N PRO A 723 -8.23 32.41 0.23
CA PRO A 723 -8.60 33.81 0.26
C PRO A 723 -7.53 34.71 -0.35
N THR A 724 -6.26 34.36 -0.15
CA THR A 724 -5.09 35.04 -0.71
C THR A 724 -4.10 34.03 -1.29
N SER A 725 -3.11 34.47 -2.04
CA SER A 725 -2.02 33.63 -2.54
C SER A 725 -1.18 32.97 -1.45
N SER A 726 -1.21 33.53 -0.24
CA SER A 726 -0.39 33.08 0.90
C SER A 726 -1.15 32.22 1.90
N LEU A 727 -2.46 32.27 1.95
CA LEU A 727 -3.28 31.60 2.96
C LEU A 727 -4.20 30.57 2.32
N THR A 728 -4.16 29.34 2.82
CA THR A 728 -4.98 28.23 2.36
C THR A 728 -5.71 27.62 3.55
N PHE A 729 -7.00 27.37 3.41
CA PHE A 729 -7.79 26.54 4.32
C PHE A 729 -8.24 25.31 3.59
N GLU A 730 -8.20 24.16 4.26
CA GLU A 730 -8.61 22.87 3.72
C GLU A 730 -9.53 22.17 4.70
N LEU A 731 -10.62 21.63 4.18
CA LEU A 731 -11.57 20.83 4.95
C LEU A 731 -11.86 19.55 4.19
N ILE A 732 -11.62 18.42 4.84
CA ILE A 732 -12.06 17.13 4.32
C ILE A 732 -12.90 16.39 5.34
N GLY A 733 -13.80 15.55 4.85
CA GLY A 733 -14.65 14.72 5.70
C GLY A 733 -15.13 13.48 4.98
N THR A 734 -15.33 12.41 5.74
CA THR A 734 -15.98 11.17 5.28
C THR A 734 -16.97 10.72 6.33
N ALA A 735 -18.15 10.32 5.89
CA ALA A 735 -19.10 9.54 6.67
C ALA A 735 -19.49 8.30 5.84
N ALA A 736 -19.14 7.12 6.34
CA ALA A 736 -19.28 5.90 5.58
C ALA A 736 -19.64 4.70 6.47
N GLN A 737 -19.98 3.59 5.82
CA GLN A 737 -20.22 2.30 6.45
C GLN A 737 -19.52 1.22 5.64
N TYR A 738 -18.70 0.40 6.32
CA TYR A 738 -17.97 -0.73 5.76
C TYR A 738 -18.28 -1.97 6.58
N TYR A 739 -19.08 -2.90 6.05
CA TYR A 739 -19.60 -4.02 6.85
C TYR A 739 -19.82 -5.29 6.02
N TYR A 740 -19.90 -6.42 6.71
CA TYR A 740 -20.29 -7.71 6.12
C TYR A 740 -21.81 -7.74 5.92
N SER A 741 -22.26 -8.09 4.72
CA SER A 741 -23.68 -8.07 4.36
C SER A 741 -24.36 -9.43 4.50
N ASN A 742 -23.60 -10.51 4.65
CA ASN A 742 -24.10 -11.88 4.81
C ASN A 742 -23.41 -12.65 5.92
N ASP A 743 -23.88 -13.87 6.12
CA ASP A 743 -23.28 -14.90 7.00
C ASP A 743 -22.63 -15.97 6.13
N PRO A 744 -21.31 -15.94 5.90
CA PRO A 744 -20.63 -16.87 5.03
C PRO A 744 -20.54 -18.28 5.62
N MET A 745 -20.20 -19.23 4.76
CA MET A 745 -19.74 -20.56 5.17
C MET A 745 -18.24 -20.58 5.40
N GLY A 746 -17.79 -21.39 6.32
CA GLY A 746 -16.39 -21.63 6.58
C GLY A 746 -16.02 -23.10 6.54
N VAL A 747 -14.85 -23.43 5.98
CA VAL A 747 -14.26 -24.76 6.04
C VAL A 747 -13.04 -24.75 6.93
N MET A 748 -12.97 -25.73 7.85
CA MET A 748 -11.92 -25.83 8.87
C MET A 748 -11.09 -27.09 8.69
N ASN A 749 -9.76 -26.94 8.78
CA ASN A 749 -8.81 -28.04 8.85
C ASN A 749 -7.82 -27.80 9.99
N SER A 750 -7.63 -28.83 10.84
CA SER A 750 -6.63 -28.76 11.90
C SER A 750 -5.26 -29.22 11.41
N THR A 751 -4.19 -28.64 11.95
CA THR A 751 -2.83 -29.03 11.58
C THR A 751 -2.48 -30.44 12.02
N ASN A 752 -3.13 -30.99 13.06
CA ASN A 752 -2.98 -32.39 13.46
C ASN A 752 -3.88 -33.37 12.68
N GLY A 753 -4.72 -32.90 11.77
CA GLY A 753 -5.60 -33.74 10.94
C GLY A 753 -6.85 -34.28 11.65
N LYS A 754 -7.14 -33.90 12.91
CA LYS A 754 -8.35 -34.32 13.62
C LYS A 754 -9.63 -33.65 13.10
N ILE A 755 -9.50 -32.42 12.62
CA ILE A 755 -10.58 -31.71 11.93
C ILE A 755 -10.20 -31.66 10.45
N MET A 756 -11.02 -32.25 9.60
CA MET A 756 -10.79 -32.31 8.16
C MET A 756 -12.06 -31.88 7.43
N ASN A 757 -11.96 -30.82 6.65
CA ASN A 757 -13.03 -30.30 5.79
C ASN A 757 -14.36 -30.09 6.54
N LYS A 758 -14.31 -29.70 7.82
CA LYS A 758 -15.50 -29.38 8.59
C LYS A 758 -16.07 -28.07 8.12
N GLU A 759 -17.27 -28.11 7.54
CA GLU A 759 -17.99 -26.93 7.09
C GLU A 759 -18.95 -26.43 8.14
N GLU A 760 -19.01 -25.13 8.35
CA GLU A 760 -19.91 -24.52 9.31
C GLU A 760 -20.23 -23.08 8.93
N LYS A 761 -21.48 -22.64 9.20
CA LYS A 761 -21.92 -21.27 9.02
C LYS A 761 -21.31 -20.35 10.07
N VAL A 762 -20.94 -19.12 9.66
CA VAL A 762 -20.36 -18.10 10.51
C VAL A 762 -21.24 -16.86 10.53
N TYR A 763 -21.71 -16.43 11.70
CA TYR A 763 -22.58 -15.26 11.83
C TYR A 763 -21.78 -13.96 11.79
N MET A 764 -21.61 -13.38 10.58
CA MET A 764 -20.85 -12.16 10.36
C MET A 764 -21.70 -10.98 9.87
N LYS A 765 -22.94 -11.20 9.47
CA LYS A 765 -23.82 -10.15 8.96
C LYS A 765 -23.91 -8.97 9.91
N ASN A 766 -23.77 -7.75 9.36
CA ASN A 766 -23.78 -6.46 10.06
C ASN A 766 -22.56 -6.19 10.98
N LEU A 767 -21.55 -7.05 11.00
CA LEU A 767 -20.27 -6.70 11.62
C LEU A 767 -19.49 -5.72 10.72
N TYR A 768 -18.86 -4.74 11.33
CA TYR A 768 -18.04 -3.75 10.63
C TYR A 768 -16.64 -4.30 10.34
N LEU A 769 -16.02 -3.79 9.26
CA LEU A 769 -14.63 -4.10 8.97
C LEU A 769 -13.72 -3.47 10.03
N GLY A 770 -12.79 -4.27 10.54
CA GLY A 770 -11.86 -3.82 11.56
C GLY A 770 -10.81 -2.83 11.06
N GLY A 771 -10.38 -1.93 11.94
CA GLY A 771 -9.27 -1.01 11.70
C GLY A 771 -9.54 0.09 10.66
N VAL A 772 -10.80 0.36 10.32
CA VAL A 772 -11.22 1.43 9.40
C VAL A 772 -12.21 2.35 10.09
N PRO A 773 -11.89 3.65 10.26
CA PRO A 773 -12.85 4.62 10.78
C PRO A 773 -14.04 4.76 9.81
N GLN A 774 -15.26 4.78 10.36
CA GLN A 774 -16.46 5.05 9.56
C GLN A 774 -16.68 6.55 9.37
N VAL A 775 -16.13 7.38 10.27
CA VAL A 775 -16.17 8.84 10.19
C VAL A 775 -14.78 9.38 10.40
N LEU A 776 -14.37 10.29 9.53
CA LEU A 776 -13.14 11.04 9.67
C LEU A 776 -13.27 12.44 9.12
N GLY A 777 -12.42 13.34 9.59
CA GLY A 777 -12.31 14.69 9.07
C GLY A 777 -10.95 15.30 9.38
N THR A 778 -10.51 16.21 8.52
CA THR A 778 -9.31 17.03 8.74
C THR A 778 -9.63 18.47 8.40
N PHE A 779 -9.22 19.37 9.27
CA PHE A 779 -9.16 20.80 9.00
C PHE A 779 -7.70 21.21 8.93
N GLY A 780 -7.31 21.79 7.80
CA GLY A 780 -5.96 22.24 7.50
C GLY A 780 -5.86 23.75 7.34
N VAL A 781 -4.78 24.34 7.81
CA VAL A 781 -4.42 25.74 7.56
C VAL A 781 -2.99 25.74 7.01
N GLY A 782 -2.83 26.28 5.81
CA GLY A 782 -1.54 26.48 5.15
C GLY A 782 -1.22 27.99 5.05
N TYR A 783 0.00 28.38 5.40
CA TYR A 783 0.47 29.75 5.22
C TYR A 783 1.83 29.76 4.55
N PHE A 784 1.95 30.56 3.51
CA PHE A 784 3.19 30.76 2.75
C PHE A 784 3.67 32.20 2.89
N TRP A 785 4.93 32.39 3.27
CA TRP A 785 5.54 33.70 3.36
C TRP A 785 7.04 33.63 3.08
N ASN A 786 7.52 34.34 2.09
CA ASN A 786 8.95 34.44 1.75
C ASN A 786 9.71 33.10 1.78
N TYR A 787 9.18 32.11 1.02
CA TYR A 787 9.70 30.75 0.96
C TYR A 787 9.65 29.96 2.29
N TRP A 788 8.92 30.43 3.27
CA TRP A 788 8.48 29.66 4.41
C TRP A 788 7.12 29.03 4.14
N PHE A 789 6.96 27.82 4.57
CA PHE A 789 5.71 27.06 4.47
C PHE A 789 5.31 26.62 5.87
N PHE A 790 4.11 26.94 6.29
CA PHE A 790 3.54 26.52 7.56
C PHE A 790 2.25 25.76 7.27
N ASN A 791 2.11 24.56 7.82
CA ASN A 791 0.89 23.77 7.68
C ASN A 791 0.51 23.24 9.06
N LEU A 792 -0.73 23.48 9.47
CA LEU A 792 -1.33 22.92 10.66
C LEU A 792 -2.55 22.11 10.24
N ASN A 793 -2.62 20.83 10.65
CA ASN A 793 -3.77 19.99 10.41
C ASN A 793 -4.32 19.48 11.73
N VAL A 794 -5.64 19.57 11.90
CA VAL A 794 -6.39 18.95 12.99
C VAL A 794 -7.18 17.80 12.41
N ASN A 795 -6.88 16.58 12.85
CA ASN A 795 -7.48 15.35 12.34
C ASN A 795 -8.37 14.74 13.40
N GLY A 796 -9.59 14.38 13.01
CA GLY A 796 -10.53 13.66 13.86
C GLY A 796 -11.03 12.41 13.20
N PHE A 797 -11.27 11.34 13.97
CA PHE A 797 -11.84 10.11 13.45
C PHE A 797 -12.62 9.37 14.55
N GLY A 798 -13.53 8.52 14.13
CA GLY A 798 -14.36 7.75 15.05
C GLY A 798 -15.04 6.55 14.40
N TYR A 799 -15.78 5.84 15.23
CA TYR A 799 -16.49 4.61 14.83
C TYR A 799 -15.56 3.55 14.24
N ASN A 800 -14.35 3.40 14.81
CA ASN A 800 -13.48 2.29 14.54
C ASN A 800 -13.98 1.05 15.28
N HIS A 801 -13.92 -0.11 14.62
CA HIS A 801 -14.28 -1.39 15.19
C HIS A 801 -13.07 -2.32 15.23
N ILE A 802 -13.10 -3.26 16.17
CA ILE A 802 -12.12 -4.34 16.25
C ILE A 802 -12.32 -5.32 15.09
N ASP A 803 -11.25 -5.97 14.62
CA ASP A 803 -11.41 -7.05 13.64
C ASP A 803 -12.00 -8.28 14.31
N ALA A 804 -13.13 -8.75 13.78
CA ALA A 804 -13.92 -9.82 14.36
C ALA A 804 -13.33 -11.19 14.05
N ALA A 805 -13.20 -12.05 15.08
CA ALA A 805 -12.75 -13.43 14.93
C ALA A 805 -13.92 -14.34 14.52
N PRO A 806 -13.89 -15.00 13.35
CA PRO A 806 -14.94 -15.89 12.88
C PRO A 806 -15.23 -17.05 13.84
N ILE A 807 -14.22 -17.60 14.49
CA ILE A 807 -14.37 -18.70 15.45
C ILE A 807 -15.33 -18.37 16.60
N ARG A 808 -15.42 -17.13 17.04
CA ARG A 808 -16.35 -16.72 18.09
C ARG A 808 -17.80 -16.76 17.64
N ARG A 809 -18.06 -16.82 16.33
CA ARG A 809 -19.37 -16.68 15.68
C ARG A 809 -19.78 -17.90 14.87
N LEU A 810 -19.18 -19.05 15.16
CA LEU A 810 -19.60 -20.32 14.57
C LEU A 810 -21.02 -20.67 15.02
N ALA A 811 -21.82 -21.25 14.12
CA ALA A 811 -23.18 -21.65 14.42
C ALA A 811 -23.25 -22.62 15.60
N SER A 812 -22.29 -23.53 15.73
CA SER A 812 -22.17 -24.45 16.87
C SER A 812 -22.04 -23.74 18.23
N ASN A 813 -21.38 -22.57 18.29
CA ASN A 813 -21.26 -21.81 19.53
C ASN A 813 -22.61 -21.27 20.00
N TYR A 814 -23.50 -20.89 19.07
CA TYR A 814 -24.86 -20.40 19.39
C TYR A 814 -25.79 -21.49 19.85
N THR A 815 -25.54 -22.74 19.46
CA THR A 815 -26.35 -23.90 19.93
C THR A 815 -25.85 -24.44 21.28
N THR A 816 -24.60 -24.18 21.65
CA THR A 816 -24.00 -24.63 22.91
C THR A 816 -24.47 -23.80 24.10
N VAL A 817 -24.81 -22.53 23.87
CA VAL A 817 -25.21 -21.60 24.94
C VAL A 817 -26.72 -21.44 24.97
N THR A 818 -27.30 -21.84 26.08
CA THR A 818 -28.77 -21.84 26.27
C THR A 818 -29.29 -20.44 26.59
N PRO A 819 -30.25 -19.88 25.81
CA PRO A 819 -30.83 -18.56 26.04
C PRO A 819 -31.58 -18.44 27.41
N PRO A 820 -31.75 -17.20 27.94
CA PRO A 820 -32.56 -16.96 29.12
C PRO A 820 -33.99 -17.53 28.98
N GLY A 821 -34.50 -18.09 30.05
CA GLY A 821 -35.84 -18.66 30.08
C GLY A 821 -35.94 -20.10 29.54
N THR A 822 -34.83 -20.70 29.11
CA THR A 822 -34.77 -22.08 28.61
C THR A 822 -34.15 -23.00 29.69
N ALA A 823 -34.61 -24.26 29.75
CA ALA A 823 -34.04 -25.25 30.67
C ALA A 823 -32.52 -25.42 30.40
N GLY A 824 -31.72 -25.47 31.47
CA GLY A 824 -30.26 -25.55 31.35
C GLY A 824 -29.55 -24.20 31.13
N HIS A 825 -30.25 -23.07 31.22
CA HIS A 825 -29.64 -21.74 31.10
C HIS A 825 -28.58 -21.53 32.19
N ASN A 826 -27.38 -21.13 31.75
CA ASN A 826 -26.30 -20.67 32.59
C ASN A 826 -26.02 -19.18 32.29
N ALA A 827 -26.50 -18.31 33.20
CA ALA A 827 -26.41 -16.87 33.03
C ALA A 827 -24.95 -16.36 32.86
N LYS A 828 -23.99 -16.95 33.59
CA LYS A 828 -22.58 -16.57 33.50
C LYS A 828 -21.99 -16.91 32.11
N GLN A 829 -22.24 -18.11 31.60
CA GLN A 829 -21.77 -18.52 30.28
C GLN A 829 -22.46 -17.74 29.16
N TYR A 830 -23.75 -17.42 29.34
CA TYR A 830 -24.49 -16.61 28.39
C TYR A 830 -23.96 -15.18 28.30
N GLU A 831 -23.66 -14.52 29.40
CA GLU A 831 -23.07 -13.18 29.40
C GLU A 831 -21.63 -13.21 28.87
N ALA A 832 -20.83 -14.23 29.20
CA ALA A 832 -19.51 -14.41 28.60
C ALA A 832 -19.57 -14.60 27.07
N PHE A 833 -20.51 -15.40 26.58
CA PHE A 833 -20.74 -15.59 25.16
C PHE A 833 -21.15 -14.30 24.46
N LYS A 834 -22.07 -13.54 25.06
CA LYS A 834 -22.49 -12.24 24.55
C LYS A 834 -21.32 -11.26 24.48
N GLN A 835 -20.46 -11.24 25.50
CA GLN A 835 -19.24 -10.44 25.50
C GLN A 835 -18.29 -10.82 24.35
N TYR A 836 -18.07 -12.13 24.10
CA TYR A 836 -17.23 -12.61 23.03
C TYR A 836 -17.79 -12.33 21.63
N THR A 837 -19.11 -12.32 21.45
CA THR A 837 -19.75 -12.15 20.14
C THR A 837 -20.11 -10.71 19.81
N THR A 838 -20.12 -9.80 20.81
CA THR A 838 -20.32 -8.37 20.59
C THR A 838 -19.03 -7.74 20.05
N GLN A 839 -19.09 -7.16 18.85
CA GLN A 839 -17.95 -6.47 18.26
C GLN A 839 -17.64 -5.18 19.02
N GLU A 840 -16.42 -5.03 19.49
CA GLU A 840 -15.97 -3.84 20.19
C GLU A 840 -15.86 -2.65 19.24
N ARG A 841 -16.39 -1.50 19.65
CA ARG A 841 -16.24 -0.20 19.00
C ARG A 841 -15.31 0.68 19.83
N PHE A 842 -14.28 1.24 19.19
CA PHE A 842 -13.33 2.14 19.84
C PHE A 842 -13.89 3.56 19.95
N LYS A 843 -13.45 4.24 21.00
CA LYS A 843 -13.62 5.68 21.10
C LYS A 843 -12.78 6.33 19.98
N GLY A 844 -13.34 7.32 19.31
CA GLY A 844 -12.58 8.10 18.33
C GLY A 844 -11.42 8.87 18.95
N GLY A 845 -10.68 9.59 18.12
CA GLY A 845 -9.56 10.40 18.57
C GLY A 845 -9.39 11.66 17.75
N VAL A 846 -8.67 12.61 18.33
CA VAL A 846 -8.24 13.84 17.67
C VAL A 846 -6.72 13.93 17.75
N THR A 847 -6.07 14.26 16.63
CA THR A 847 -4.64 14.54 16.56
C THR A 847 -4.41 15.89 15.89
N MET A 848 -3.25 16.47 16.14
CA MET A 848 -2.83 17.71 15.52
C MET A 848 -1.43 17.49 14.92
N ASP A 849 -1.26 17.93 13.67
CA ASP A 849 0.00 17.81 12.95
C ASP A 849 0.48 19.18 12.49
N LEU A 850 1.78 19.47 12.68
CA LEU A 850 2.42 20.72 12.30
C LEU A 850 3.56 20.44 11.34
N SER A 851 3.67 21.21 10.27
CA SER A 851 4.80 21.17 9.35
C SER A 851 5.31 22.58 9.06
N ILE A 852 6.62 22.75 9.10
CA ILE A 852 7.32 24.00 8.79
C ILE A 852 8.41 23.69 7.79
N GLY A 853 8.41 24.43 6.67
CA GLY A 853 9.42 24.28 5.63
C GLY A 853 10.06 25.62 5.25
N LYS A 854 11.31 25.57 4.78
CA LYS A 854 12.03 26.74 4.24
C LYS A 854 12.83 26.33 3.02
N ILE A 855 12.74 27.13 1.96
CA ILE A 855 13.60 27.01 0.77
C ILE A 855 14.57 28.17 0.77
N LEU A 856 15.85 27.84 0.63
CA LEU A 856 16.93 28.78 0.43
C LEU A 856 17.48 28.62 -0.99
N TYR A 857 17.48 29.69 -1.77
CA TYR A 857 18.13 29.74 -3.07
C TYR A 857 19.54 30.32 -2.92
N LEU A 858 20.53 29.61 -3.46
CA LEU A 858 21.92 30.00 -3.46
C LEU A 858 22.32 30.67 -4.78
N LYS A 859 23.48 31.34 -4.82
CA LYS A 859 23.93 32.13 -5.97
C LYS A 859 24.05 31.32 -7.28
N ASN A 860 24.39 30.04 -7.20
CA ASN A 860 24.60 29.15 -8.37
C ASN A 860 23.31 28.44 -8.87
N ARG A 861 22.14 28.90 -8.52
CA ARG A 861 20.84 28.24 -8.71
C ARG A 861 20.65 26.98 -7.86
N ASP A 862 21.61 26.67 -7.02
CA ASP A 862 21.47 25.59 -6.04
C ASP A 862 20.41 25.98 -5.01
N ARG A 863 19.81 24.98 -4.39
CA ARG A 863 18.82 25.22 -3.35
C ARG A 863 18.98 24.26 -2.18
N ILE A 864 18.73 24.79 -0.99
CA ILE A 864 18.63 24.00 0.22
C ILE A 864 17.15 24.04 0.66
N ASN A 865 16.56 22.88 0.88
CA ASN A 865 15.22 22.78 1.44
C ASN A 865 15.32 22.19 2.84
N PHE A 866 14.73 22.87 3.80
CA PHE A 866 14.52 22.37 5.16
C PHE A 866 13.04 22.06 5.35
N ASN A 867 12.73 20.97 6.01
CA ASN A 867 11.39 20.66 6.46
C ASN A 867 11.44 20.02 7.84
N PHE A 868 10.61 20.53 8.74
CA PHE A 868 10.39 19.98 10.06
C PHE A 868 8.90 19.71 10.23
N SER A 869 8.55 18.48 10.57
CA SER A 869 7.17 18.08 10.77
C SER A 869 7.00 17.35 12.09
N ILE A 870 5.90 17.63 12.75
CA ILE A 870 5.47 16.96 13.98
C ILE A 870 4.11 16.35 13.70
N THR A 871 3.92 15.07 14.02
CA THR A 871 2.60 14.43 14.02
C THR A 871 2.21 14.06 15.44
N ASN A 872 0.89 14.12 15.70
CA ASN A 872 0.33 13.94 17.03
C ASN A 872 0.95 14.92 18.07
N LEU A 873 0.92 16.22 17.74
CA LEU A 873 1.42 17.30 18.62
C LEU A 873 0.80 17.28 20.02
N LEU A 874 -0.43 16.76 20.13
CA LEU A 874 -1.12 16.58 21.40
C LEU A 874 -0.57 15.42 22.24
N ASN A 875 0.36 14.64 21.71
CA ASN A 875 0.97 13.47 22.34
C ASN A 875 -0.05 12.46 22.90
N ASN A 876 -1.17 12.28 22.21
CA ASN A 876 -2.22 11.38 22.66
C ASN A 876 -1.83 9.92 22.37
N LYS A 877 -1.57 9.13 23.42
CA LYS A 877 -1.17 7.72 23.37
C LYS A 877 -2.32 6.77 23.71
N GLU A 878 -3.50 7.30 24.09
CA GLU A 878 -4.63 6.51 24.54
C GLU A 878 -5.59 6.13 23.39
N ILE A 879 -5.34 6.62 22.18
CA ILE A 879 -6.17 6.34 21.03
C ILE A 879 -5.92 4.91 20.56
N ARG A 880 -6.96 4.06 20.61
CA ARG A 880 -6.94 2.73 19.99
C ARG A 880 -7.10 2.88 18.48
N THR A 881 -6.09 2.47 17.75
CA THR A 881 -6.06 2.59 16.27
C THR A 881 -6.58 1.33 15.59
N GLY A 882 -6.59 0.21 16.28
CA GLY A 882 -7.06 -1.08 15.78
C GLY A 882 -6.91 -2.16 16.84
N GLY A 883 -7.10 -3.38 16.40
CA GLY A 883 -6.99 -4.57 17.24
C GLY A 883 -7.74 -5.72 16.63
N PHE A 884 -7.70 -6.85 17.28
CA PHE A 884 -8.42 -8.05 16.86
C PHE A 884 -8.91 -8.85 18.05
N GLU A 885 -10.00 -9.55 17.84
CA GLU A 885 -10.50 -10.54 18.79
C GLU A 885 -9.58 -11.76 18.73
N GLN A 886 -9.16 -12.28 19.88
CA GLN A 886 -8.41 -13.53 19.91
C GLN A 886 -9.28 -14.68 19.36
N GLY A 887 -8.66 -15.56 18.57
CA GLY A 887 -9.32 -16.75 18.01
C GLY A 887 -9.55 -17.85 19.05
N ARG A 888 -10.02 -17.51 20.24
CA ARG A 888 -10.26 -18.41 21.36
C ARG A 888 -11.52 -18.03 22.12
N ILE A 889 -12.18 -19.02 22.74
CA ILE A 889 -13.34 -18.85 23.60
C ILE A 889 -13.13 -19.70 24.87
N ASN A 890 -13.43 -19.10 26.02
CA ASN A 890 -13.59 -19.84 27.26
C ASN A 890 -14.74 -19.20 28.07
N LEU A 891 -15.88 -19.85 28.06
CA LEU A 891 -17.11 -19.32 28.69
C LEU A 891 -17.07 -19.28 30.21
N ASP A 892 -16.26 -20.13 30.82
CA ASP A 892 -16.08 -20.17 32.28
C ASP A 892 -15.10 -19.13 32.76
N HIS A 893 -14.14 -18.76 31.88
CA HIS A 893 -13.03 -17.83 32.14
C HIS A 893 -12.86 -16.83 31.02
N PRO A 894 -13.81 -15.91 30.78
CA PRO A 894 -13.78 -14.96 29.68
C PRO A 894 -12.61 -13.96 29.77
N GLU A 895 -12.06 -13.75 30.94
CA GLU A 895 -10.89 -12.90 31.18
C GLU A 895 -9.58 -13.42 30.54
N ARG A 896 -9.50 -14.72 30.18
CA ARG A 896 -8.28 -15.33 29.62
C ARG A 896 -8.00 -14.93 28.19
N PHE A 897 -9.03 -14.67 27.40
CA PHE A 897 -8.92 -14.41 25.95
C PHE A 897 -9.56 -13.09 25.57
N THR A 898 -9.16 -12.03 26.27
CA THR A 898 -9.58 -10.67 25.98
C THR A 898 -9.03 -10.20 24.63
N ASN A 899 -9.61 -9.16 24.07
CA ASN A 899 -9.17 -8.58 22.81
C ASN A 899 -7.74 -8.02 22.90
N LYS A 900 -7.00 -8.08 21.78
CA LYS A 900 -5.70 -7.41 21.66
C LYS A 900 -5.87 -6.09 20.94
N HIS A 901 -5.15 -5.06 21.39
CA HIS A 901 -5.29 -3.70 20.87
C HIS A 901 -3.97 -3.14 20.35
N TYR A 902 -4.09 -2.21 19.42
CA TYR A 902 -3.01 -1.34 18.97
C TYR A 902 -3.35 0.10 19.34
N TYR A 903 -2.36 0.81 19.80
CA TYR A 903 -2.48 2.18 20.23
C TYR A 903 -1.67 3.11 19.34
N MET A 904 -2.08 4.37 19.32
CA MET A 904 -1.35 5.42 18.66
C MET A 904 0.00 5.66 19.35
N GLN A 905 1.04 5.82 18.55
CA GLN A 905 2.31 6.32 19.05
C GLN A 905 2.13 7.77 19.51
N GLY A 906 2.91 8.21 20.49
CA GLY A 906 2.91 9.59 20.94
C GLY A 906 3.42 10.55 19.87
N ILE A 907 3.92 11.68 20.30
CA ILE A 907 4.49 12.70 19.42
C ILE A 907 5.62 12.15 18.56
N ASN A 908 5.53 12.37 17.26
CA ASN A 908 6.55 11.98 16.30
C ASN A 908 7.05 13.21 15.54
N PHE A 909 8.34 13.30 15.33
CA PHE A 909 8.93 14.33 14.52
C PHE A 909 9.66 13.77 13.30
N PHE A 910 9.82 14.61 12.29
CA PHE A 910 10.60 14.34 11.11
C PHE A 910 11.31 15.63 10.68
N LEU A 911 12.62 15.60 10.69
CA LEU A 911 13.49 16.67 10.22
C LEU A 911 14.14 16.24 8.92
N ASN A 912 14.11 17.09 7.91
CA ASN A 912 14.67 16.81 6.60
C ASN A 912 15.43 18.04 6.08
N ALA A 913 16.65 17.80 5.59
CA ALA A 913 17.45 18.77 4.88
C ALA A 913 17.85 18.20 3.53
N SER A 914 17.64 18.92 2.45
CA SER A 914 18.10 18.49 1.12
C SER A 914 18.82 19.61 0.40
N TYR A 915 19.95 19.27 -0.21
CA TYR A 915 20.74 20.13 -1.09
C TYR A 915 20.59 19.64 -2.53
N ASN A 916 20.25 20.57 -3.42
CA ASN A 916 20.08 20.31 -4.85
C ASN A 916 21.03 21.23 -5.62
N TRP A 917 21.87 20.66 -6.53
CA TRP A 917 22.88 21.36 -7.34
C TRP A 917 22.80 21.03 -8.81
#